data_5d26c88e4650230275bbeca95c54f6be
#
_entry.id   5d26c88e4650230275bbeca95c54f6be
#
_cell.length_a   1.000
_cell.length_b   1.000
_cell.length_c   1.000
_cell.angle_alpha   90.00
_cell.angle_beta   90.00
_cell.angle_gamma   90.00
#
_symmetry.space_group_name_H-M   'P 1'
#
loop_
_entity.id
_entity.type
_entity.pdbx_description
1 polymer ?
#
loop_
_entity_poly.entity_id
_entity_poly.type
_entity_poly.pdbx_seq_one_letter_code
_entity_poly.pdbx_strand_id
1 'polypeptide(L)'
;MIIMKRTTILLLIIIGTVPSFSQSNFYGSKTYKIKVSELRDKIAAEWIGQMIGNIYGLPHEGKYIKAPGPETWPYGYTKNLDKLKKYNGAFSDDDTDVEYMYLLQMQKFGPEPSYNQLRDAWLYHIRDRVWLANRAALGLMHFEYTPPFTGSKELNPHWFQIDPQLINEIWAVTAPGMVNYAASKSDWAARITSDGWGVEPTIFYGAMYSAAFFEKDIKQLIGIGLKALPAGSRFIATVKDMVALHAKYPGDWKSSWKEMAQKYYTDEPDMTKTIWNANLNGACAILAMLYGEGNFQHTLDLSCAMGFDADNQAATVAGLMGVINGMKGLPQNLYLPVEGWEKPFNDNYINITRFDLPDAKISAIIDQTLKTTIDLVVLKGGKISGKPGNEQLTINSGAVFNPPVEFCLGPLPQMETGKPVDYNFYTEANKVYNWSLIAGTLPEGLTFTKGKLTGIPKTSGYSKITLRLDNGKDRIARDFNLLVRNKNIAPSADTILANVRQLNEKVLDSCWYTFGKSMYAKNVNVINDGKTTGAGSVFYSLAAKSKIPKVDYYGYGWKTPQKISMLALHTGCLEEFGGWFTSLNVQYMNEAGQWTPVEKISIIPPLPSTDIVFFQPHFVEYVISFATIETKAIRIIGDAKIQDHWNKYTKQVSGFTSVTELSVYH
;
A
#
# COMPACT_ATOMS: atom_id res chain seq x y z
N MET A 1 -41.70 -20.13 25.82
CA MET A 1 -41.42 -20.54 24.44
C MET A 1 -41.32 -19.23 23.61
N ILE A 2 -40.13 -18.63 23.56
CA ILE A 2 -39.87 -17.38 22.88
C ILE A 2 -39.12 -17.75 21.60
N ILE A 3 -39.78 -17.55 20.46
CA ILE A 3 -39.23 -17.78 19.14
C ILE A 3 -38.33 -16.58 18.80
N MET A 4 -37.02 -16.77 18.90
CA MET A 4 -36.06 -15.80 18.35
C MET A 4 -36.01 -15.95 16.84
N LYS A 5 -36.55 -14.97 16.13
CA LYS A 5 -36.34 -14.81 14.68
C LYS A 5 -34.89 -14.51 14.43
N ARG A 6 -34.17 -15.40 13.74
CA ARG A 6 -32.85 -15.16 13.17
C ARG A 6 -32.99 -14.13 12.06
N THR A 7 -32.57 -12.92 12.31
CA THR A 7 -32.42 -11.89 11.28
C THR A 7 -31.07 -12.11 10.61
N THR A 8 -31.08 -12.65 9.41
CA THR A 8 -29.91 -12.71 8.52
C THR A 8 -29.59 -11.28 8.12
N ILE A 9 -28.54 -10.71 8.67
CA ILE A 9 -28.00 -9.42 8.22
C ILE A 9 -27.29 -9.70 6.90
N LEU A 10 -27.97 -9.43 5.80
CA LEU A 10 -27.36 -9.31 4.47
C LEU A 10 -26.50 -8.04 4.52
N LEU A 11 -25.19 -8.18 4.59
CA LEU A 11 -24.27 -7.05 4.48
C LEU A 11 -24.33 -6.57 3.02
N LEU A 12 -25.29 -5.70 2.73
CA LEU A 12 -25.24 -4.89 1.51
C LEU A 12 -24.03 -3.96 1.66
N ILE A 13 -22.94 -4.31 1.01
CA ILE A 13 -21.84 -3.38 0.79
C ILE A 13 -22.40 -2.32 -0.18
N ILE A 14 -22.99 -1.27 0.35
CA ILE A 14 -23.25 -0.07 -0.41
C ILE A 14 -21.88 0.55 -0.65
N ILE A 15 -21.28 0.19 -1.79
CA ILE A 15 -20.10 0.90 -2.28
C ILE A 15 -20.58 2.28 -2.63
N GLY A 16 -20.39 3.20 -1.68
CA GLY A 16 -20.60 4.61 -1.92
C GLY A 16 -19.75 4.99 -3.13
N THR A 17 -20.37 5.60 -4.13
CA THR A 17 -19.67 6.20 -5.26
C THR A 17 -18.61 7.13 -4.70
N VAL A 18 -17.33 6.75 -4.80
CA VAL A 18 -16.23 7.67 -4.53
C VAL A 18 -16.44 8.85 -5.48
N PRO A 19 -16.69 10.06 -5.01
CA PRO A 19 -16.83 11.18 -5.90
C PRO A 19 -15.47 11.37 -6.58
N SER A 20 -15.36 11.02 -7.85
CA SER A 20 -14.22 11.44 -8.64
C SER A 20 -14.36 12.95 -8.81
N PHE A 21 -13.36 13.65 -8.32
CA PHE A 21 -13.26 15.07 -8.55
C PHE A 21 -12.93 15.29 -10.03
N SER A 22 -13.95 15.67 -10.80
CA SER A 22 -13.71 16.46 -12.01
C SER A 22 -13.13 17.79 -11.53
N GLN A 23 -11.80 17.83 -11.34
CA GLN A 23 -11.14 19.09 -11.02
C GLN A 23 -11.27 20.01 -12.23
N SER A 24 -12.12 21.02 -12.11
CA SER A 24 -12.03 22.19 -12.97
C SER A 24 -10.59 22.73 -12.87
N ASN A 25 -10.03 23.21 -13.99
CA ASN A 25 -8.73 23.87 -14.04
C ASN A 25 -8.64 24.99 -13.00
N PHE A 26 -8.27 24.66 -11.74
CA PHE A 26 -8.17 25.62 -10.64
C PHE A 26 -6.95 26.52 -10.78
N TYR A 27 -5.94 26.07 -11.55
CA TYR A 27 -4.75 26.82 -11.86
C TYR A 27 -4.75 27.20 -13.34
N GLY A 28 -4.66 28.49 -13.61
CA GLY A 28 -4.81 29.02 -14.99
C GLY A 28 -3.75 28.47 -15.96
N SER A 29 -4.15 28.28 -17.20
CA SER A 29 -3.24 27.83 -18.25
C SER A 29 -2.20 28.90 -18.58
N LYS A 30 -0.91 28.55 -18.43
CA LYS A 30 0.25 29.37 -18.76
C LYS A 30 1.27 28.53 -19.52
N THR A 31 2.14 29.21 -20.24
CA THR A 31 3.32 28.57 -20.81
C THR A 31 4.54 28.93 -19.99
N TYR A 32 5.15 27.93 -19.38
CA TYR A 32 6.43 28.11 -18.69
C TYR A 32 7.59 27.72 -19.59
N LYS A 33 8.75 28.28 -19.32
CA LYS A 33 10.01 27.92 -19.97
C LYS A 33 11.09 27.79 -18.90
N ILE A 34 11.86 26.71 -18.95
CA ILE A 34 12.98 26.46 -18.05
C ILE A 34 14.15 25.87 -18.85
N LYS A 35 15.37 26.26 -18.50
CA LYS A 35 16.57 25.60 -19.04
C LYS A 35 16.64 24.19 -18.51
N VAL A 36 17.02 23.23 -19.35
CA VAL A 36 17.15 21.83 -18.93
C VAL A 36 18.18 21.68 -17.81
N SER A 37 19.26 22.48 -17.84
CA SER A 37 20.26 22.52 -16.73
C SER A 37 19.70 23.02 -15.41
N GLU A 38 18.81 24.03 -15.43
CA GLU A 38 18.13 24.55 -14.25
C GLU A 38 17.10 23.53 -13.73
N LEU A 39 16.35 22.90 -14.63
CA LEU A 39 15.42 21.84 -14.28
C LEU A 39 16.15 20.67 -13.57
N ARG A 40 17.29 20.24 -14.14
CA ARG A 40 18.15 19.22 -13.55
C ARG A 40 18.67 19.61 -12.16
N ASP A 41 19.08 20.86 -11.97
CA ASP A 41 19.54 21.38 -10.69
C ASP A 41 18.44 21.30 -9.61
N LYS A 42 17.22 21.70 -9.97
CA LYS A 42 16.04 21.63 -9.07
C LYS A 42 15.62 20.18 -8.74
N ILE A 43 15.65 19.29 -9.72
CA ILE A 43 15.42 17.85 -9.51
C ILE A 43 16.52 17.26 -8.62
N ALA A 44 17.77 17.62 -8.83
CA ALA A 44 18.87 17.17 -7.97
C ALA A 44 18.70 17.65 -6.54
N ALA A 45 18.34 18.92 -6.35
CA ALA A 45 18.11 19.49 -5.04
C ALA A 45 16.90 18.91 -4.32
N GLU A 46 15.90 18.49 -5.06
CA GLU A 46 14.74 17.78 -4.52
C GLU A 46 15.15 16.41 -3.96
N TRP A 47 15.71 15.50 -4.77
CA TRP A 47 16.15 14.18 -4.32
C TRP A 47 17.14 14.22 -3.17
N ILE A 48 18.12 15.14 -3.25
CA ILE A 48 19.13 15.31 -2.19
C ILE A 48 18.47 15.89 -0.94
N GLY A 49 17.57 16.86 -1.10
CA GLY A 49 16.80 17.46 0.00
C GLY A 49 15.93 16.42 0.71
N GLN A 50 15.20 15.61 -0.01
CA GLN A 50 14.38 14.53 0.52
C GLN A 50 15.23 13.51 1.30
N MET A 51 16.35 13.04 0.73
CA MET A 51 17.30 12.14 1.40
C MET A 51 17.88 12.79 2.69
N ILE A 52 18.23 14.08 2.64
CA ILE A 52 18.66 14.83 3.83
C ILE A 52 17.56 14.78 4.89
N GLY A 53 16.34 15.17 4.53
CA GLY A 53 15.22 15.28 5.44
C GLY A 53 14.89 13.97 6.12
N ASN A 54 14.74 12.90 5.34
CA ASN A 54 14.45 11.56 5.84
C ASN A 54 15.56 11.08 6.81
N ILE A 55 16.82 11.05 6.37
CA ILE A 55 17.92 10.51 7.18
C ILE A 55 18.18 11.37 8.43
N TYR A 56 17.96 12.69 8.34
CA TYR A 56 18.08 13.63 9.46
C TYR A 56 16.92 13.47 10.45
N GLY A 57 15.70 13.28 9.96
CA GLY A 57 14.47 13.17 10.74
C GLY A 57 14.30 11.83 11.46
N LEU A 58 14.70 10.70 10.85
CA LEU A 58 14.56 9.33 11.39
C LEU A 58 14.89 9.16 12.89
N PRO A 59 15.95 9.78 13.45
CA PRO A 59 16.22 9.66 14.87
C PRO A 59 15.18 10.37 15.77
N HIS A 60 14.30 11.18 15.20
CA HIS A 60 13.36 12.04 15.90
C HIS A 60 11.91 11.57 15.80
N GLU A 61 11.61 10.63 14.91
CA GLU A 61 10.30 10.00 14.78
C GLU A 61 9.78 9.48 16.13
N GLY A 62 8.52 9.79 16.44
CA GLY A 62 7.83 9.37 17.66
C GLY A 62 8.34 9.97 18.97
N LYS A 63 9.30 10.92 18.95
CA LYS A 63 9.89 11.46 20.19
C LYS A 63 9.16 12.65 20.77
N TYR A 64 8.74 13.59 19.96
CA TYR A 64 8.19 14.86 20.41
C TYR A 64 6.68 14.91 20.26
N ILE A 65 5.97 14.20 21.16
CA ILE A 65 4.51 14.04 21.14
C ILE A 65 3.83 14.91 22.20
N LYS A 66 4.44 15.02 23.40
CA LYS A 66 3.90 15.78 24.55
C LYS A 66 4.38 17.22 24.61
N ALA A 67 5.50 17.49 24.00
CA ALA A 67 6.11 18.80 23.88
C ALA A 67 6.97 18.81 22.61
N PRO A 68 7.14 19.98 21.96
CA PRO A 68 7.98 20.08 20.77
C PRO A 68 9.46 19.83 21.09
N GLY A 69 10.21 19.47 20.08
CA GLY A 69 11.65 19.28 20.15
C GLY A 69 12.40 20.61 20.32
N PRO A 70 13.74 20.56 20.39
CA PRO A 70 14.58 21.76 20.36
C PRO A 70 14.50 22.42 18.98
N GLU A 71 14.71 23.73 18.94
CA GLU A 71 14.65 24.52 17.70
C GLU A 71 15.86 24.31 16.79
N THR A 72 16.97 23.87 17.33
CA THR A 72 18.21 23.60 16.61
C THR A 72 18.81 22.26 17.02
N TRP A 73 19.47 21.63 16.07
CA TRP A 73 20.06 20.31 16.23
C TRP A 73 21.58 20.37 15.96
N PRO A 74 22.40 20.71 16.97
CA PRO A 74 23.84 20.90 16.77
C PRO A 74 24.58 19.60 16.38
N TYR A 75 23.94 18.44 16.52
CA TYR A 75 24.54 17.12 16.28
C TYR A 75 24.26 16.57 14.86
N GLY A 76 23.62 17.33 13.98
CA GLY A 76 23.33 16.92 12.60
C GLY A 76 22.60 15.56 12.55
N TYR A 77 23.13 14.62 11.80
CA TYR A 77 22.53 13.29 11.58
C TYR A 77 22.50 12.36 12.80
N THR A 78 23.07 12.78 13.94
CA THR A 78 23.13 11.96 15.16
C THR A 78 23.72 10.55 14.88
N LYS A 79 23.06 9.48 15.35
CA LYS A 79 23.50 8.09 15.11
C LYS A 79 23.42 7.66 13.63
N ASN A 80 22.68 8.38 12.78
CA ASN A 80 22.60 8.05 11.36
C ASN A 80 23.86 8.45 10.58
N LEU A 81 24.72 9.30 11.14
CA LEU A 81 26.05 9.56 10.56
C LEU A 81 26.89 8.28 10.45
N ASP A 82 26.80 7.39 11.42
CA ASP A 82 27.50 6.10 11.37
C ASP A 82 26.95 5.18 10.27
N LYS A 83 25.63 5.26 10.01
CA LYS A 83 25.04 4.52 8.88
C LYS A 83 25.48 5.10 7.53
N LEU A 84 25.52 6.43 7.38
CA LEU A 84 26.04 7.08 6.18
C LEU A 84 27.48 6.66 5.88
N LYS A 85 28.35 6.64 6.91
CA LYS A 85 29.72 6.13 6.80
C LYS A 85 29.76 4.66 6.41
N LYS A 86 28.97 3.82 7.09
CA LYS A 86 28.90 2.37 6.85
C LYS A 86 28.49 2.04 5.42
N TYR A 87 27.47 2.72 4.90
CA TYR A 87 26.97 2.50 3.55
C TYR A 87 27.72 3.30 2.48
N ASN A 88 28.61 4.20 2.91
CA ASN A 88 29.36 5.10 2.03
C ASN A 88 28.44 5.86 1.07
N GLY A 89 27.31 6.33 1.57
CA GLY A 89 26.28 7.01 0.79
C GLY A 89 24.98 7.22 1.56
N ALA A 90 23.95 7.74 0.90
CA ALA A 90 22.60 7.73 1.40
C ALA A 90 22.07 6.28 1.45
N PHE A 91 21.15 6.01 2.36
CA PHE A 91 20.47 4.73 2.44
C PHE A 91 18.95 4.92 2.34
N SER A 92 18.27 3.91 1.82
CA SER A 92 16.83 3.93 1.61
C SER A 92 16.06 3.79 2.93
N ASP A 93 14.90 4.43 2.93
CA ASP A 93 13.77 4.20 3.83
C ASP A 93 12.50 4.40 3.02
N ASP A 94 11.31 4.15 3.57
CA ASP A 94 10.06 4.19 2.82
C ASP A 94 9.73 5.59 2.23
N ASP A 95 10.20 6.68 2.82
CA ASP A 95 10.11 8.03 2.24
C ASP A 95 10.87 8.23 0.91
N THR A 96 11.77 7.34 0.54
CA THR A 96 12.60 7.52 -0.66
C THR A 96 12.57 6.32 -1.60
N ASP A 97 12.46 5.09 -1.08
CA ASP A 97 12.61 3.88 -1.88
C ASP A 97 11.37 3.55 -2.71
N VAL A 98 10.17 3.88 -2.23
CA VAL A 98 8.94 3.69 -3.01
C VAL A 98 8.90 4.64 -4.19
N GLU A 99 9.36 5.88 -4.02
CA GLU A 99 9.48 6.84 -5.11
C GLU A 99 10.52 6.41 -6.15
N TYR A 100 11.65 5.88 -5.71
CA TYR A 100 12.64 5.31 -6.61
C TYR A 100 12.07 4.10 -7.37
N MET A 101 11.32 3.23 -6.70
CA MET A 101 10.58 2.14 -7.36
C MET A 101 9.59 2.68 -8.41
N TYR A 102 8.84 3.74 -8.09
CA TYR A 102 7.91 4.38 -9.04
C TYR A 102 8.65 4.97 -10.24
N LEU A 103 9.80 5.60 -10.03
CA LEU A 103 10.64 6.10 -11.12
C LEU A 103 11.05 4.97 -12.09
N LEU A 104 11.44 3.80 -11.55
CA LEU A 104 11.76 2.63 -12.38
C LEU A 104 10.54 2.11 -13.15
N GLN A 105 9.34 2.16 -12.56
CA GLN A 105 8.11 1.81 -13.30
C GLN A 105 7.79 2.84 -14.41
N MET A 106 8.01 4.14 -14.15
CA MET A 106 7.86 5.16 -15.19
C MET A 106 8.83 4.96 -16.36
N GLN A 107 10.05 4.50 -16.11
CA GLN A 107 11.00 4.16 -17.17
C GLN A 107 10.59 2.93 -17.95
N LYS A 108 10.04 1.94 -17.27
CA LYS A 108 9.62 0.67 -17.89
C LYS A 108 8.35 0.82 -18.73
N PHE A 109 7.38 1.60 -18.28
CA PHE A 109 6.04 1.66 -18.86
C PHE A 109 5.66 3.03 -19.41
N GLY A 110 6.55 4.02 -19.30
CA GLY A 110 6.28 5.42 -19.63
C GLY A 110 5.83 6.23 -18.40
N PRO A 111 5.72 7.57 -18.52
CA PRO A 111 5.53 8.47 -17.38
C PRO A 111 4.22 8.28 -16.61
N GLU A 112 3.27 7.55 -17.17
CA GLU A 112 1.94 7.33 -16.58
C GLU A 112 1.64 5.83 -16.41
N PRO A 113 2.40 5.10 -15.56
CA PRO A 113 2.10 3.70 -15.28
C PRO A 113 0.70 3.55 -14.66
N SER A 114 0.06 2.42 -14.95
CA SER A 114 -1.27 2.11 -14.43
C SER A 114 -1.24 1.57 -13.00
N TYR A 115 -2.39 1.53 -12.33
CA TYR A 115 -2.53 0.91 -11.01
C TYR A 115 -2.09 -0.55 -11.02
N ASN A 116 -2.44 -1.32 -12.06
CA ASN A 116 -2.03 -2.72 -12.14
C ASN A 116 -0.49 -2.85 -12.24
N GLN A 117 0.17 -1.98 -13.01
CA GLN A 117 1.64 -1.98 -13.11
C GLN A 117 2.30 -1.58 -11.79
N LEU A 118 1.77 -0.58 -11.09
CA LEU A 118 2.26 -0.20 -9.76
C LEU A 118 2.00 -1.29 -8.73
N ARG A 119 0.80 -1.90 -8.74
CA ARG A 119 0.48 -3.03 -7.87
C ARG A 119 1.47 -4.19 -8.04
N ASP A 120 1.80 -4.54 -9.27
CA ASP A 120 2.75 -5.62 -9.55
C ASP A 120 4.15 -5.29 -9.02
N ALA A 121 4.57 -4.01 -9.11
CA ALA A 121 5.82 -3.55 -8.50
C ALA A 121 5.77 -3.63 -6.96
N TRP A 122 4.68 -3.21 -6.34
CA TRP A 122 4.47 -3.34 -4.90
C TRP A 122 4.58 -4.79 -4.44
N LEU A 123 3.88 -5.71 -5.09
CA LEU A 123 3.90 -7.14 -4.78
C LEU A 123 5.28 -7.77 -4.95
N TYR A 124 6.08 -7.27 -5.91
CA TYR A 124 7.40 -7.80 -6.17
C TYR A 124 8.48 -7.23 -5.25
N HIS A 125 8.51 -5.90 -5.08
CA HIS A 125 9.60 -5.22 -4.38
C HIS A 125 9.37 -5.01 -2.89
N ILE A 126 8.12 -4.85 -2.43
CA ILE A 126 7.81 -4.56 -1.03
C ILE A 126 7.45 -5.85 -0.30
N ARG A 127 8.33 -6.33 0.57
CA ARG A 127 8.17 -7.61 1.28
C ARG A 127 8.25 -7.47 2.79
N ASP A 128 8.99 -6.49 3.27
CA ASP A 128 9.12 -6.13 4.67
C ASP A 128 9.26 -4.61 4.81
N ARG A 129 9.44 -4.10 6.04
CA ARG A 129 9.62 -2.68 6.34
C ARG A 129 8.56 -1.82 5.66
N VAL A 130 7.33 -2.24 5.78
CA VAL A 130 6.15 -1.55 5.30
C VAL A 130 5.17 -1.41 6.45
N TRP A 131 4.58 -0.24 6.61
CA TRP A 131 3.85 0.13 7.81
C TRP A 131 2.43 0.54 7.48
N LEU A 132 1.55 0.46 8.45
CA LEU A 132 0.27 1.14 8.51
C LEU A 132 -0.60 1.01 7.23
N ALA A 133 -0.96 2.13 6.58
CA ALA A 133 -1.80 2.14 5.40
C ALA A 133 -1.12 1.46 4.21
N ASN A 134 0.18 1.65 4.05
CA ASN A 134 0.99 0.97 3.04
C ASN A 134 0.95 -0.56 3.23
N ARG A 135 1.08 -1.03 4.46
CA ARG A 135 1.02 -2.46 4.80
C ARG A 135 -0.36 -3.05 4.55
N ALA A 136 -1.42 -2.35 4.95
CA ALA A 136 -2.77 -2.79 4.72
C ALA A 136 -3.09 -2.85 3.21
N ALA A 137 -2.66 -1.84 2.44
CA ALA A 137 -2.80 -1.82 0.99
C ALA A 137 -2.06 -2.99 0.33
N LEU A 138 -0.81 -3.26 0.72
CA LEU A 138 -0.04 -4.41 0.24
C LEU A 138 -0.75 -5.73 0.56
N GLY A 139 -1.28 -5.88 1.78
CA GLY A 139 -2.10 -7.02 2.16
C GLY A 139 -3.30 -7.21 1.24
N LEU A 140 -4.04 -6.13 0.95
CA LEU A 140 -5.17 -6.16 0.00
C LEU A 140 -4.72 -6.48 -1.43
N MET A 141 -3.55 -6.00 -1.89
CA MET A 141 -3.00 -6.36 -3.19
C MET A 141 -2.72 -7.86 -3.29
N HIS A 142 -2.23 -8.47 -2.23
CA HIS A 142 -2.09 -9.92 -2.15
C HIS A 142 -3.43 -10.66 -2.22
N PHE A 143 -4.53 -10.04 -1.79
CA PHE A 143 -5.90 -10.54 -1.98
C PHE A 143 -6.51 -10.22 -3.33
N GLU A 144 -5.69 -9.92 -4.32
CA GLU A 144 -6.12 -9.58 -5.67
C GLU A 144 -6.92 -8.26 -5.77
N TYR A 145 -6.99 -7.46 -4.70
CA TYR A 145 -7.49 -6.11 -4.84
C TYR A 145 -6.49 -5.25 -5.61
N THR A 146 -7.03 -4.39 -6.46
CA THR A 146 -6.26 -3.35 -7.14
C THR A 146 -6.60 -1.98 -6.56
N PRO A 147 -5.68 -1.01 -6.63
CA PRO A 147 -6.07 0.37 -6.36
C PRO A 147 -7.23 0.80 -7.28
N PRO A 148 -8.13 1.67 -6.83
CA PRO A 148 -8.11 2.39 -5.54
C PRO A 148 -8.72 1.61 -4.36
N PHE A 149 -9.16 0.35 -4.55
CA PHE A 149 -9.76 -0.44 -3.47
C PHE A 149 -8.80 -0.67 -2.30
N THR A 150 -7.49 -0.80 -2.60
CA THR A 150 -6.45 -1.03 -1.58
C THR A 150 -6.29 0.12 -0.60
N GLY A 151 -6.67 1.34 -1.01
CA GLY A 151 -6.68 2.51 -0.13
C GLY A 151 -8.03 2.82 0.48
N SER A 152 -9.13 2.19 -0.01
CA SER A 152 -10.49 2.58 0.38
C SER A 152 -10.72 2.45 1.88
N LYS A 153 -11.44 3.39 2.47
CA LYS A 153 -11.77 3.40 3.91
C LYS A 153 -12.62 2.21 4.36
N GLU A 154 -13.29 1.53 3.43
CA GLU A 154 -14.08 0.33 3.69
C GLU A 154 -13.20 -0.90 3.90
N LEU A 155 -11.99 -0.93 3.28
CA LEU A 155 -11.10 -2.08 3.29
C LEU A 155 -9.79 -1.82 4.05
N ASN A 156 -9.25 -0.61 3.96
CA ASN A 156 -8.00 -0.24 4.61
C ASN A 156 -8.28 0.51 5.93
N PRO A 157 -8.07 -0.12 7.10
CA PRO A 157 -8.37 0.50 8.38
C PRO A 157 -7.46 1.69 8.73
N HIS A 158 -6.39 1.89 7.97
CA HIS A 158 -5.40 2.95 8.14
C HIS A 158 -5.52 4.06 7.09
N TRP A 159 -6.60 4.09 6.31
CA TRP A 159 -6.85 5.00 5.18
C TRP A 159 -6.57 6.49 5.42
N PHE A 160 -6.51 6.91 6.68
CA PHE A 160 -6.34 8.30 7.13
C PHE A 160 -4.90 8.66 7.54
N GLN A 161 -3.96 7.72 7.38
CA GLN A 161 -2.58 7.92 7.81
C GLN A 161 -1.72 8.57 6.72
N ILE A 162 -0.51 8.98 7.09
CA ILE A 162 0.36 9.83 6.30
C ILE A 162 0.99 9.14 5.09
N ASP A 163 0.93 7.83 5.05
CA ASP A 163 1.61 6.98 4.06
C ASP A 163 1.56 7.48 2.60
N PRO A 164 0.42 8.02 2.08
CA PRO A 164 0.43 8.52 0.71
C PRO A 164 1.24 9.82 0.53
N GLN A 165 1.45 10.61 1.58
CA GLN A 165 2.23 11.83 1.49
C GLN A 165 3.71 11.50 1.26
N LEU A 166 4.24 10.52 1.99
CA LEU A 166 5.67 10.18 2.00
C LEU A 166 6.19 9.47 0.72
N ILE A 167 5.31 9.03 -0.17
CA ILE A 167 5.70 8.21 -1.33
C ILE A 167 5.25 8.76 -2.68
N ASN A 168 4.80 10.00 -2.74
CA ASN A 168 4.12 10.52 -3.93
C ASN A 168 4.67 11.85 -4.48
N GLU A 169 5.74 12.41 -3.95
CA GLU A 169 6.35 13.65 -4.42
C GLU A 169 6.86 13.52 -5.86
N ILE A 170 7.36 12.35 -6.25
CA ILE A 170 7.88 12.06 -7.59
C ILE A 170 6.89 12.39 -8.71
N TRP A 171 5.57 12.23 -8.48
CA TRP A 171 4.54 12.55 -9.47
C TRP A 171 4.43 14.04 -9.75
N ALA A 172 4.74 14.87 -8.76
CA ALA A 172 4.76 16.32 -8.89
C ALA A 172 6.12 16.84 -9.37
N VAL A 173 7.21 16.21 -8.93
CA VAL A 173 8.58 16.52 -9.36
C VAL A 173 8.75 16.29 -10.85
N THR A 174 8.15 15.24 -11.39
CA THR A 174 8.15 14.95 -12.84
C THR A 174 7.17 15.82 -13.63
N ALA A 175 6.36 16.65 -12.97
CA ALA A 175 5.34 17.51 -13.59
C ALA A 175 5.56 19.02 -13.30
N PRO A 176 6.75 19.60 -13.58
CA PRO A 176 7.06 20.98 -13.22
C PRO A 176 6.08 21.97 -13.87
N GLY A 177 5.47 22.83 -13.05
CA GLY A 177 4.52 23.85 -13.51
C GLY A 177 3.18 23.33 -14.05
N MET A 178 2.99 22.01 -14.14
CA MET A 178 1.73 21.39 -14.54
C MET A 178 0.87 21.11 -13.29
N VAL A 179 0.51 22.16 -12.56
CA VAL A 179 -0.07 22.10 -11.21
C VAL A 179 -1.39 21.31 -11.15
N ASN A 180 -2.28 21.51 -12.14
CA ASN A 180 -3.53 20.74 -12.23
C ASN A 180 -3.28 19.24 -12.46
N TYR A 181 -2.31 18.94 -13.29
CA TYR A 181 -1.87 17.57 -13.54
C TYR A 181 -1.30 16.93 -12.26
N ALA A 182 -0.36 17.61 -11.61
CA ALA A 182 0.30 17.13 -10.40
C ALA A 182 -0.70 16.85 -9.27
N ALA A 183 -1.62 17.78 -8.99
CA ALA A 183 -2.65 17.60 -7.98
C ALA A 183 -3.54 16.38 -8.27
N SER A 184 -4.01 16.23 -9.52
CA SER A 184 -4.86 15.11 -9.92
C SER A 184 -4.10 13.76 -9.92
N LYS A 185 -2.82 13.77 -10.30
CA LYS A 185 -1.97 12.57 -10.26
C LYS A 185 -1.65 12.17 -8.83
N SER A 186 -1.42 13.15 -7.94
CA SER A 186 -1.22 12.93 -6.50
C SER A 186 -2.46 12.35 -5.83
N ASP A 187 -3.67 12.84 -6.14
CA ASP A 187 -4.93 12.25 -5.67
C ASP A 187 -5.06 10.79 -6.11
N TRP A 188 -4.85 10.56 -7.41
CA TRP A 188 -4.90 9.20 -7.97
C TRP A 188 -3.88 8.28 -7.29
N ALA A 189 -2.63 8.69 -7.17
CA ALA A 189 -1.58 7.87 -6.58
C ALA A 189 -1.79 7.64 -5.07
N ALA A 190 -2.27 8.65 -4.33
CA ALA A 190 -2.58 8.53 -2.91
C ALA A 190 -3.65 7.47 -2.61
N ARG A 191 -4.55 7.22 -3.58
CA ARG A 191 -5.59 6.19 -3.45
C ARG A 191 -5.08 4.75 -3.55
N ILE A 192 -3.79 4.55 -3.79
CA ILE A 192 -3.16 3.24 -3.64
C ILE A 192 -3.25 2.77 -2.18
N THR A 193 -3.10 3.68 -1.22
CA THR A 193 -2.96 3.36 0.21
C THR A 193 -3.98 4.04 1.12
N SER A 194 -4.63 5.12 0.67
CA SER A 194 -5.48 5.96 1.53
C SER A 194 -6.74 6.46 0.80
N ASP A 195 -7.66 7.06 1.55
CA ASP A 195 -8.93 7.56 1.05
C ASP A 195 -9.41 8.79 1.84
N GLY A 196 -10.55 9.34 1.42
CA GLY A 196 -11.20 10.46 2.11
C GLY A 196 -10.23 11.62 2.34
N TRP A 197 -10.20 12.15 3.57
CA TRP A 197 -9.29 13.24 3.91
C TRP A 197 -7.82 12.79 4.09
N GLY A 198 -7.54 11.48 4.16
CA GLY A 198 -6.16 10.97 4.24
C GLY A 198 -5.33 11.29 3.00
N VAL A 199 -5.95 11.49 1.83
CA VAL A 199 -5.25 11.85 0.58
C VAL A 199 -5.05 13.36 0.40
N GLU A 200 -5.75 14.19 1.18
CA GLU A 200 -5.76 15.65 0.97
C GLU A 200 -4.40 16.34 1.14
N PRO A 201 -3.57 16.00 2.14
CA PRO A 201 -2.22 16.55 2.24
C PRO A 201 -1.36 16.19 1.02
N THR A 202 -1.46 14.97 0.48
CA THR A 202 -0.72 14.57 -0.73
C THR A 202 -1.11 15.42 -1.95
N ILE A 203 -2.39 15.71 -2.13
CA ILE A 203 -2.88 16.60 -3.21
C ILE A 203 -2.30 18.01 -3.02
N PHE A 204 -2.34 18.50 -1.80
CA PHE A 204 -1.87 19.84 -1.43
C PHE A 204 -0.37 19.99 -1.72
N TYR A 205 0.46 19.07 -1.21
CA TYR A 205 1.90 19.12 -1.42
C TYR A 205 2.26 18.84 -2.89
N GLY A 206 1.57 17.93 -3.57
CA GLY A 206 1.78 17.71 -5.01
C GLY A 206 1.55 18.97 -5.85
N ALA A 207 0.52 19.75 -5.55
CA ALA A 207 0.33 21.05 -6.19
C ALA A 207 1.46 22.05 -5.87
N MET A 208 1.93 22.08 -4.62
CA MET A 208 3.02 22.96 -4.20
C MET A 208 4.35 22.59 -4.88
N TYR A 209 4.72 21.31 -4.90
CA TYR A 209 5.95 20.82 -5.54
C TYR A 209 5.99 21.20 -7.03
N SER A 210 4.92 20.92 -7.76
CA SER A 210 4.83 21.29 -9.17
C SER A 210 4.97 22.81 -9.39
N ALA A 211 4.34 23.63 -8.54
CA ALA A 211 4.42 25.08 -8.62
C ALA A 211 5.80 25.64 -8.24
N ALA A 212 6.52 24.99 -7.33
CA ALA A 212 7.79 25.43 -6.75
C ALA A 212 8.93 25.50 -7.76
N PHE A 213 8.79 24.86 -8.91
CA PHE A 213 9.74 25.05 -10.01
C PHE A 213 9.76 26.50 -10.54
N PHE A 214 8.67 27.26 -10.32
CA PHE A 214 8.47 28.62 -10.84
C PHE A 214 8.05 29.66 -9.79
N GLU A 215 7.61 29.21 -8.62
CA GLU A 215 7.21 30.05 -7.49
C GLU A 215 8.17 29.76 -6.30
N LYS A 216 8.55 30.81 -5.56
CA LYS A 216 9.47 30.69 -4.43
C LYS A 216 8.87 31.13 -3.09
N ASP A 217 7.79 31.92 -3.14
CA ASP A 217 7.14 32.41 -1.95
C ASP A 217 6.29 31.31 -1.32
N ILE A 218 6.63 30.92 -0.09
CA ILE A 218 5.94 29.84 0.65
C ILE A 218 4.46 30.15 0.83
N LYS A 219 4.08 31.40 1.08
CA LYS A 219 2.66 31.75 1.26
C LYS A 219 1.87 31.65 -0.05
N GLN A 220 2.51 32.01 -1.18
CA GLN A 220 1.91 31.79 -2.51
C GLN A 220 1.76 30.31 -2.81
N LEU A 221 2.78 29.50 -2.51
CA LEU A 221 2.72 28.05 -2.68
C LEU A 221 1.61 27.41 -1.83
N ILE A 222 1.47 27.80 -0.55
CA ILE A 222 0.35 27.39 0.31
C ILE A 222 -0.98 27.79 -0.32
N GLY A 223 -1.10 29.00 -0.87
CA GLY A 223 -2.28 29.46 -1.59
C GLY A 223 -2.62 28.64 -2.82
N ILE A 224 -1.62 28.14 -3.54
CA ILE A 224 -1.78 27.22 -4.69
C ILE A 224 -2.27 25.86 -4.19
N GLY A 225 -1.63 25.28 -3.18
CA GLY A 225 -2.05 24.02 -2.57
C GLY A 225 -3.49 24.04 -2.08
N LEU A 226 -3.92 25.14 -1.43
CA LEU A 226 -5.30 25.31 -0.99
C LEU A 226 -6.33 25.28 -2.15
N LYS A 227 -5.98 25.81 -3.31
CA LYS A 227 -6.86 25.80 -4.49
C LYS A 227 -6.96 24.41 -5.12
N ALA A 228 -5.99 23.54 -4.88
CA ALA A 228 -5.99 22.17 -5.40
C ALA A 228 -6.97 21.25 -4.64
N LEU A 229 -7.30 21.61 -3.41
CA LEU A 229 -8.13 20.80 -2.54
C LEU A 229 -9.62 20.92 -2.90
N PRO A 230 -10.40 19.84 -2.72
CA PRO A 230 -11.83 19.86 -2.98
C PRO A 230 -12.57 20.77 -2.00
N ALA A 231 -13.70 21.31 -2.46
CA ALA A 231 -14.58 22.08 -1.58
C ALA A 231 -15.03 21.21 -0.39
N GLY A 232 -14.91 21.75 0.84
CA GLY A 232 -15.25 21.02 2.06
C GLY A 232 -14.12 20.13 2.60
N SER A 233 -12.93 20.17 1.99
CA SER A 233 -11.75 19.46 2.48
C SER A 233 -11.47 19.80 3.95
N ARG A 234 -11.20 18.77 4.76
CA ARG A 234 -10.75 18.91 6.14
C ARG A 234 -9.42 19.64 6.21
N PHE A 235 -8.52 19.34 5.28
CA PHE A 235 -7.18 19.91 5.25
C PHE A 235 -7.18 21.42 4.92
N ILE A 236 -8.18 21.92 4.19
CA ILE A 236 -8.35 23.38 4.01
C ILE A 236 -8.51 24.10 5.37
N ALA A 237 -9.30 23.55 6.28
CA ALA A 237 -9.46 24.14 7.61
C ALA A 237 -8.15 24.09 8.38
N THR A 238 -7.45 22.96 8.31
CA THR A 238 -6.13 22.76 8.97
C THR A 238 -5.09 23.76 8.48
N VAL A 239 -4.95 23.92 7.16
CA VAL A 239 -4.01 24.91 6.58
C VAL A 239 -4.33 26.32 7.03
N LYS A 240 -5.61 26.71 7.00
CA LYS A 240 -6.05 28.04 7.48
C LYS A 240 -5.72 28.26 8.95
N ASP A 241 -5.91 27.23 9.78
CA ASP A 241 -5.54 27.32 11.20
C ASP A 241 -4.01 27.51 11.37
N MET A 242 -3.18 26.80 10.62
CA MET A 242 -1.72 26.95 10.69
C MET A 242 -1.29 28.37 10.29
N VAL A 243 -1.87 28.92 9.24
CA VAL A 243 -1.63 30.32 8.84
C VAL A 243 -2.10 31.31 9.92
N ALA A 244 -3.24 31.05 10.54
CA ALA A 244 -3.77 31.90 11.63
C ALA A 244 -2.91 31.79 12.90
N LEU A 245 -2.42 30.60 13.25
CA LEU A 245 -1.53 30.38 14.38
C LEU A 245 -0.18 31.10 14.19
N HIS A 246 0.41 30.99 13.00
CA HIS A 246 1.62 31.74 12.66
C HIS A 246 1.41 33.26 12.78
N ALA A 247 0.24 33.78 12.35
CA ALA A 247 -0.08 35.21 12.50
C ALA A 247 -0.34 35.61 13.96
N LYS A 248 -0.92 34.71 14.77
CA LYS A 248 -1.20 34.92 16.20
C LYS A 248 0.06 34.93 17.05
N TYR A 249 1.03 34.10 16.70
CA TYR A 249 2.27 33.89 17.44
C TYR A 249 3.50 34.12 16.57
N PRO A 250 3.74 35.35 16.07
CA PRO A 250 4.91 35.64 15.24
C PRO A 250 6.20 35.40 16.04
N GLY A 251 7.08 34.53 15.53
CA GLY A 251 8.33 34.16 16.18
C GLY A 251 8.20 33.16 17.36
N ASP A 252 7.01 32.82 17.80
CA ASP A 252 6.78 31.81 18.85
C ASP A 252 6.11 30.54 18.27
N TRP A 253 6.89 29.77 17.56
CA TRP A 253 6.43 28.53 16.95
C TRP A 253 5.98 27.47 17.97
N LYS A 254 6.52 27.53 19.23
CA LYS A 254 6.15 26.57 20.29
C LYS A 254 4.73 26.76 20.78
N SER A 255 4.26 28.01 20.86
CA SER A 255 2.86 28.30 21.17
C SER A 255 1.93 27.86 20.05
N SER A 256 2.31 28.04 18.78
CA SER A 256 1.58 27.50 17.64
C SER A 256 1.54 25.97 17.66
N TRP A 257 2.66 25.32 17.92
CA TRP A 257 2.73 23.86 18.06
C TRP A 257 1.78 23.34 19.13
N LYS A 258 1.74 24.00 20.28
CA LYS A 258 0.90 23.60 21.41
C LYS A 258 -0.60 23.60 21.02
N GLU A 259 -1.07 24.67 20.38
CA GLU A 259 -2.48 24.75 19.94
C GLU A 259 -2.78 23.75 18.79
N MET A 260 -1.85 23.60 17.85
CA MET A 260 -1.94 22.60 16.78
C MET A 260 -2.01 21.20 17.36
N ALA A 261 -1.09 20.80 18.23
CA ALA A 261 -1.06 19.49 18.85
C ALA A 261 -2.30 19.22 19.73
N GLN A 262 -2.81 20.24 20.44
CA GLN A 262 -4.05 20.10 21.18
C GLN A 262 -5.21 19.76 20.25
N LYS A 263 -5.40 20.54 19.18
CA LYS A 263 -6.55 20.39 18.27
C LYS A 263 -6.47 19.15 17.38
N TYR A 264 -5.30 18.84 16.80
CA TYR A 264 -5.13 17.84 15.75
C TYR A 264 -4.55 16.52 16.23
N TYR A 265 -4.13 16.44 17.50
CA TYR A 265 -3.70 15.20 18.11
C TYR A 265 -4.48 14.88 19.39
N THR A 266 -4.49 15.78 20.39
CA THR A 266 -5.09 15.48 21.70
C THR A 266 -6.60 15.33 21.59
N ASP A 267 -7.27 16.23 20.89
CA ASP A 267 -8.72 16.28 20.68
C ASP A 267 -9.19 15.46 19.46
N GLU A 268 -8.26 14.80 18.75
CA GLU A 268 -8.60 13.93 17.63
C GLU A 268 -9.41 12.73 18.12
N PRO A 269 -10.48 12.32 17.39
CA PRO A 269 -11.27 11.14 17.73
C PRO A 269 -10.40 9.87 17.84
N ASP A 270 -10.68 9.00 18.80
CA ASP A 270 -9.89 7.79 19.10
C ASP A 270 -9.63 6.91 17.87
N MET A 271 -10.58 6.84 16.94
CA MET A 271 -10.47 6.04 15.72
C MET A 271 -9.32 6.51 14.81
N THR A 272 -9.06 7.82 14.77
CA THR A 272 -8.08 8.45 13.88
C THR A 272 -6.92 9.09 14.65
N LYS A 273 -6.91 8.93 15.98
CA LYS A 273 -5.88 9.45 16.86
C LYS A 273 -4.60 8.61 16.80
N THR A 274 -3.65 9.09 16.06
CA THR A 274 -2.31 8.49 15.93
C THR A 274 -1.27 9.56 15.60
N ILE A 275 -0.02 9.28 15.92
CA ILE A 275 1.09 10.15 15.53
C ILE A 275 1.32 10.19 14.01
N TRP A 276 0.83 9.20 13.29
CA TRP A 276 0.90 9.08 11.82
C TRP A 276 -0.36 9.59 11.10
N ASN A 277 -1.18 10.40 11.76
CA ASN A 277 -2.36 11.01 11.12
C ASN A 277 -1.93 12.00 10.03
N ALA A 278 -2.44 11.82 8.79
CA ALA A 278 -2.07 12.63 7.62
C ALA A 278 -2.33 14.12 7.84
N ASN A 279 -3.48 14.46 8.43
CA ASN A 279 -3.87 15.84 8.66
C ASN A 279 -2.97 16.54 9.70
N LEU A 280 -2.58 15.82 10.76
CA LEU A 280 -1.65 16.30 11.79
C LEU A 280 -0.25 16.57 11.21
N ASN A 281 0.30 15.60 10.49
CA ASN A 281 1.65 15.71 9.97
C ASN A 281 1.74 16.73 8.82
N GLY A 282 0.70 16.83 8.00
CA GLY A 282 0.56 17.92 7.05
C GLY A 282 0.55 19.30 7.73
N ALA A 283 -0.10 19.45 8.89
CA ALA A 283 -0.07 20.70 9.67
C ALA A 283 1.33 21.02 10.22
N CYS A 284 2.05 20.00 10.71
CA CYS A 284 3.43 20.15 11.20
C CYS A 284 4.35 20.69 10.10
N ALA A 285 4.29 20.12 8.91
CA ALA A 285 5.09 20.55 7.76
C ALA A 285 4.79 22.01 7.36
N ILE A 286 3.52 22.43 7.40
CA ILE A 286 3.12 23.82 7.11
C ILE A 286 3.71 24.78 8.16
N LEU A 287 3.60 24.47 9.44
CA LEU A 287 4.18 25.31 10.48
C LEU A 287 5.71 25.40 10.35
N ALA A 288 6.38 24.29 10.08
CA ALA A 288 7.83 24.29 9.86
C ALA A 288 8.24 25.19 8.70
N MET A 289 7.51 25.17 7.59
CA MET A 289 7.78 26.06 6.45
C MET A 289 7.50 27.53 6.75
N LEU A 290 6.41 27.82 7.47
CA LEU A 290 6.05 29.21 7.81
C LEU A 290 7.07 29.86 8.74
N TYR A 291 7.52 29.14 9.78
CA TYR A 291 8.52 29.64 10.73
C TYR A 291 9.96 29.50 10.24
N GLY A 292 10.22 28.62 9.30
CA GLY A 292 11.52 28.47 8.67
C GLY A 292 11.88 29.59 7.70
N GLU A 293 10.90 30.42 7.27
CA GLU A 293 11.07 31.64 6.49
C GLU A 293 11.97 31.49 5.24
N GLY A 294 11.93 30.31 4.60
CA GLY A 294 12.75 30.01 3.41
C GLY A 294 14.19 29.59 3.71
N ASN A 295 14.60 29.54 4.96
CA ASN A 295 15.92 29.02 5.36
C ASN A 295 15.84 27.47 5.43
N PHE A 296 16.65 26.78 4.64
CA PHE A 296 16.64 25.34 4.54
C PHE A 296 16.93 24.65 5.89
N GLN A 297 18.05 25.00 6.54
CA GLN A 297 18.45 24.38 7.81
C GLN A 297 17.41 24.61 8.91
N HIS A 298 16.94 25.85 9.05
CA HIS A 298 15.94 26.18 10.07
C HIS A 298 14.61 25.47 9.82
N THR A 299 14.17 25.40 8.57
CA THR A 299 12.96 24.65 8.19
C THR A 299 13.09 23.17 8.49
N LEU A 300 14.25 22.57 8.17
CA LEU A 300 14.56 21.17 8.47
C LEU A 300 14.54 20.90 9.98
N ASP A 301 15.21 21.73 10.76
CA ASP A 301 15.28 21.61 12.21
C ASP A 301 13.88 21.70 12.84
N LEU A 302 13.06 22.67 12.40
CA LEU A 302 11.68 22.80 12.85
C LEU A 302 10.82 21.60 12.45
N SER A 303 11.00 21.06 11.26
CA SER A 303 10.27 19.85 10.84
C SER A 303 10.52 18.69 11.80
N CYS A 304 11.77 18.49 12.20
CA CYS A 304 12.12 17.48 13.20
C CYS A 304 11.57 17.83 14.61
N ALA A 305 11.58 19.12 14.97
CA ALA A 305 11.11 19.59 16.27
C ALA A 305 9.59 19.53 16.43
N MET A 306 8.84 19.56 15.34
CA MET A 306 7.38 19.34 15.35
C MET A 306 7.01 17.97 15.91
N GLY A 307 7.89 16.98 15.82
CA GLY A 307 7.66 15.63 16.36
C GLY A 307 6.69 14.81 15.52
N PHE A 308 5.99 13.88 16.17
CA PHE A 308 5.11 12.92 15.51
C PHE A 308 5.87 12.10 14.46
N ASP A 309 5.55 12.20 13.18
CA ASP A 309 6.26 11.55 12.07
C ASP A 309 7.32 12.50 11.49
N ALA A 310 8.39 12.64 12.24
CA ALA A 310 9.35 13.72 12.03
C ALA A 310 10.23 13.57 10.78
N ASP A 311 10.52 12.33 10.37
CA ASP A 311 11.32 12.03 9.18
C ASP A 311 10.53 12.28 7.89
N ASN A 312 9.27 11.88 7.86
CA ASN A 312 8.39 12.18 6.74
C ASN A 312 8.22 13.68 6.52
N GLN A 313 7.89 14.43 7.58
CA GLN A 313 7.74 15.88 7.49
C GLN A 313 9.03 16.53 6.99
N ALA A 314 10.17 16.08 7.51
CA ALA A 314 11.48 16.60 7.12
C ALA A 314 11.83 16.24 5.67
N ALA A 315 11.51 15.02 5.21
CA ALA A 315 11.72 14.59 3.82
C ALA A 315 10.90 15.46 2.85
N THR A 316 9.56 15.51 3.04
CA THR A 316 8.66 16.32 2.21
C THR A 316 9.07 17.78 2.16
N VAL A 317 9.37 18.40 3.31
CA VAL A 317 9.69 19.84 3.37
C VAL A 317 11.07 20.12 2.80
N ALA A 318 12.07 19.30 3.09
CA ALA A 318 13.44 19.50 2.57
C ALA A 318 13.52 19.26 1.06
N GLY A 319 12.79 18.28 0.51
CA GLY A 319 12.63 18.11 -0.92
C GLY A 319 12.00 19.35 -1.59
N LEU A 320 10.89 19.86 -1.05
CA LEU A 320 10.23 21.06 -1.54
C LEU A 320 11.16 22.29 -1.51
N MET A 321 11.87 22.50 -0.39
CA MET A 321 12.86 23.58 -0.27
C MET A 321 14.01 23.43 -1.27
N GLY A 322 14.37 22.18 -1.60
CA GLY A 322 15.31 21.87 -2.68
C GLY A 322 14.81 22.35 -4.05
N VAL A 323 13.56 22.07 -4.40
CA VAL A 323 12.94 22.57 -5.65
C VAL A 323 12.93 24.10 -5.68
N ILE A 324 12.59 24.75 -4.58
CA ILE A 324 12.52 26.21 -4.49
C ILE A 324 13.90 26.84 -4.73
N ASN A 325 14.93 26.35 -4.08
CA ASN A 325 16.24 27.00 -3.96
C ASN A 325 17.31 26.45 -4.92
N GLY A 326 17.14 25.25 -5.46
CA GLY A 326 18.15 24.50 -6.20
C GLY A 326 19.28 24.03 -5.28
N MET A 327 20.28 23.36 -5.84
CA MET A 327 21.43 22.80 -5.08
C MET A 327 22.19 23.84 -4.25
N LYS A 328 22.28 25.08 -4.74
CA LYS A 328 22.94 26.17 -4.01
C LYS A 328 22.26 26.54 -2.69
N GLY A 329 20.99 26.22 -2.54
CA GLY A 329 20.21 26.49 -1.32
C GLY A 329 20.34 25.41 -0.25
N LEU A 330 20.96 24.27 -0.56
CA LEU A 330 21.18 23.19 0.39
C LEU A 330 22.51 23.40 1.12
N PRO A 331 22.53 23.34 2.46
CA PRO A 331 23.77 23.43 3.24
C PRO A 331 24.72 22.27 2.89
N GLN A 332 25.94 22.62 2.50
CA GLN A 332 26.92 21.62 2.00
C GLN A 332 27.26 20.55 3.03
N ASN A 333 27.33 20.91 4.31
CA ASN A 333 27.58 19.97 5.40
C ASN A 333 26.50 18.90 5.57
N LEU A 334 25.30 19.10 5.01
CA LEU A 334 24.23 18.11 5.06
C LEU A 334 24.34 17.05 3.97
N TYR A 335 24.80 17.38 2.79
CA TYR A 335 24.97 16.42 1.72
C TYR A 335 26.42 15.91 1.54
N LEU A 336 27.40 16.56 2.20
CA LEU A 336 28.78 16.10 2.34
C LEU A 336 29.14 15.91 3.83
N PRO A 337 28.38 15.11 4.60
CA PRO A 337 28.57 15.04 6.05
C PRO A 337 29.78 14.19 6.46
N VAL A 338 30.44 13.52 5.52
CA VAL A 338 31.60 12.64 5.76
C VAL A 338 32.81 13.22 5.06
N GLU A 339 33.93 13.34 5.81
CA GLU A 339 35.20 13.83 5.28
C GLU A 339 35.66 13.00 4.07
N GLY A 340 36.12 13.67 3.03
CA GLY A 340 36.57 13.06 1.77
C GLY A 340 35.46 12.81 0.74
N TRP A 341 34.20 13.09 1.05
CA TRP A 341 33.16 13.08 0.03
C TRP A 341 33.21 14.36 -0.82
N GLU A 342 33.26 14.17 -2.15
CA GLU A 342 33.27 15.27 -3.11
C GLU A 342 31.91 15.46 -3.81
N LYS A 343 31.03 14.48 -3.74
CA LYS A 343 29.70 14.48 -4.33
C LYS A 343 28.63 14.25 -3.26
N PRO A 344 27.41 14.76 -3.44
CA PRO A 344 26.31 14.55 -2.51
C PRO A 344 26.17 13.07 -2.16
N PHE A 345 26.24 12.75 -0.87
CA PHE A 345 26.21 11.38 -0.34
C PHE A 345 27.16 10.42 -1.08
N ASN A 346 28.34 10.91 -1.49
CA ASN A 346 29.31 10.18 -2.29
C ASN A 346 28.75 9.57 -3.59
N ASP A 347 27.69 10.17 -4.11
CA ASP A 347 26.95 9.71 -5.29
C ASP A 347 26.42 8.26 -5.19
N ASN A 348 26.10 7.81 -3.97
CA ASN A 348 25.58 6.46 -3.72
C ASN A 348 24.23 6.51 -2.99
N TYR A 349 23.26 5.76 -3.50
CA TYR A 349 22.00 5.45 -2.87
C TYR A 349 21.92 3.93 -2.68
N ILE A 350 21.91 3.49 -1.43
CA ILE A 350 21.99 2.08 -1.06
C ILE A 350 20.59 1.60 -0.64
N ASN A 351 20.07 0.66 -1.37
CA ASN A 351 18.79 0.04 -1.04
C ASN A 351 18.96 -0.99 0.07
N ILE A 352 18.38 -0.70 1.24
CA ILE A 352 18.39 -1.60 2.40
C ILE A 352 16.99 -2.07 2.81
N THR A 353 15.97 -1.67 2.08
CA THR A 353 14.56 -1.80 2.49
C THR A 353 13.70 -2.60 1.52
N ARG A 354 14.03 -2.65 0.22
CA ARG A 354 13.18 -3.30 -0.79
C ARG A 354 13.86 -4.50 -1.43
N PHE A 355 13.08 -5.51 -1.74
CA PHE A 355 13.57 -6.71 -2.41
C PHE A 355 13.88 -6.40 -3.89
N ASP A 356 15.05 -6.86 -4.36
CA ASP A 356 15.48 -6.76 -5.76
C ASP A 356 15.33 -5.34 -6.38
N LEU A 357 15.43 -4.31 -5.53
CA LEU A 357 15.55 -2.93 -5.97
C LEU A 357 17.03 -2.57 -5.94
N PRO A 358 17.65 -2.21 -7.08
CA PRO A 358 19.10 -2.05 -7.14
C PRO A 358 19.58 -0.82 -6.36
N ASP A 359 20.81 -0.90 -5.84
CA ASP A 359 21.56 0.30 -5.48
C ASP A 359 21.77 1.18 -6.72
N ALA A 360 21.87 2.49 -6.52
CA ALA A 360 22.00 3.42 -7.62
C ALA A 360 23.02 4.52 -7.34
N LYS A 361 23.51 5.14 -8.42
CA LYS A 361 24.14 6.45 -8.34
C LYS A 361 23.05 7.52 -8.22
N ILE A 362 23.19 8.43 -7.26
CA ILE A 362 22.24 9.55 -7.10
C ILE A 362 22.18 10.38 -8.39
N SER A 363 23.32 10.60 -9.03
CA SER A 363 23.38 11.27 -10.34
C SER A 363 22.56 10.54 -11.42
N ALA A 364 22.51 9.19 -11.41
CA ALA A 364 21.71 8.42 -12.33
C ALA A 364 20.20 8.54 -12.02
N ILE A 365 19.81 8.52 -10.74
CA ILE A 365 18.41 8.77 -10.33
C ILE A 365 17.95 10.15 -10.84
N ILE A 366 18.77 11.17 -10.64
CA ILE A 366 18.50 12.54 -11.11
C ILE A 366 18.32 12.59 -12.62
N ASP A 367 19.24 11.96 -13.39
CA ASP A 367 19.19 11.97 -14.86
C ASP A 367 17.97 11.18 -15.38
N GLN A 368 17.61 10.11 -14.72
CA GLN A 368 16.42 9.31 -15.00
C GLN A 368 15.14 10.11 -14.73
N THR A 369 15.08 10.82 -13.60
CA THR A 369 13.94 11.70 -13.26
C THR A 369 13.83 12.84 -14.28
N LEU A 370 14.95 13.47 -14.66
CA LEU A 370 14.96 14.50 -15.70
C LEU A 370 14.43 13.98 -17.04
N LYS A 371 14.89 12.80 -17.45
CA LYS A 371 14.40 12.17 -18.68
C LYS A 371 12.90 11.92 -18.63
N THR A 372 12.42 11.33 -17.55
CA THR A 372 10.99 11.06 -17.34
C THR A 372 10.16 12.35 -17.32
N THR A 373 10.69 13.41 -16.72
CA THR A 373 10.08 14.75 -16.73
C THR A 373 9.94 15.31 -18.13
N ILE A 374 11.00 15.23 -18.93
CA ILE A 374 10.97 15.69 -20.32
C ILE A 374 9.96 14.88 -21.13
N ASP A 375 9.99 13.55 -21.00
CA ASP A 375 9.06 12.65 -21.69
C ASP A 375 7.60 12.97 -21.33
N LEU A 376 7.30 13.21 -20.05
CA LEU A 376 5.97 13.60 -19.59
C LEU A 376 5.54 14.96 -20.15
N VAL A 377 6.40 15.96 -20.06
CA VAL A 377 6.09 17.32 -20.56
C VAL A 377 5.80 17.27 -22.06
N VAL A 378 6.59 16.52 -22.84
CA VAL A 378 6.35 16.34 -24.28
C VAL A 378 5.04 15.59 -24.53
N LEU A 379 4.76 14.53 -23.78
CA LEU A 379 3.49 13.79 -23.84
C LEU A 379 2.27 14.71 -23.60
N LYS A 380 2.44 15.72 -22.73
CA LYS A 380 1.39 16.71 -22.40
C LYS A 380 1.41 17.97 -23.27
N GLY A 381 2.03 17.90 -24.45
CA GLY A 381 2.02 18.97 -25.45
C GLY A 381 3.07 20.05 -25.25
N GLY A 382 4.02 19.85 -24.36
CA GLY A 382 5.21 20.68 -24.25
C GLY A 382 6.24 20.34 -25.33
N LYS A 383 7.37 21.04 -25.32
CA LYS A 383 8.45 20.82 -26.30
C LYS A 383 9.82 21.17 -25.72
N ILE A 384 10.82 20.46 -26.18
CA ILE A 384 12.22 20.81 -25.98
C ILE A 384 12.76 21.55 -27.21
N SER A 385 13.61 22.55 -27.01
CA SER A 385 14.21 23.35 -28.07
C SER A 385 15.57 23.86 -27.60
N GLY A 386 16.42 24.29 -28.52
CA GLY A 386 17.76 24.79 -28.26
C GLY A 386 18.83 23.87 -28.83
N LYS A 387 20.11 24.28 -28.62
CA LYS A 387 21.29 23.49 -29.02
C LYS A 387 21.70 22.58 -27.84
N PRO A 388 22.38 21.45 -28.10
CA PRO A 388 22.95 20.62 -27.08
C PRO A 388 23.73 21.43 -26.04
N GLY A 389 23.42 21.19 -24.72
CA GLY A 389 23.99 21.92 -23.59
C GLY A 389 23.33 23.27 -23.27
N ASN A 390 22.38 23.73 -24.06
CA ASN A 390 21.59 24.94 -23.79
C ASN A 390 20.11 24.75 -24.19
N GLU A 391 19.59 23.56 -23.92
CA GLU A 391 18.20 23.21 -24.19
C GLU A 391 17.26 23.92 -23.23
N GLN A 392 16.09 24.26 -23.76
CA GLN A 392 14.98 24.83 -22.99
C GLN A 392 13.74 23.97 -23.17
N LEU A 393 13.13 23.64 -22.06
CA LEU A 393 11.84 22.96 -22.00
C LEU A 393 10.71 23.99 -21.92
N THR A 394 9.75 23.88 -22.85
CA THR A 394 8.51 24.64 -22.82
C THR A 394 7.40 23.76 -22.27
N ILE A 395 6.69 24.24 -21.26
CA ILE A 395 5.72 23.48 -20.47
C ILE A 395 4.35 24.11 -20.59
N ASN A 396 3.33 23.30 -20.87
CA ASN A 396 1.93 23.72 -20.86
C ASN A 396 1.32 23.43 -19.47
N SER A 397 1.10 24.48 -18.67
CA SER A 397 0.51 24.32 -17.32
C SER A 397 -0.95 23.91 -17.33
N GLY A 398 -1.65 24.02 -18.45
CA GLY A 398 -3.02 23.57 -18.62
C GLY A 398 -3.17 22.05 -18.81
N ALA A 399 -2.05 21.30 -18.75
CA ALA A 399 -2.08 19.84 -18.83
C ALA A 399 -2.94 19.25 -17.72
N VAL A 400 -3.66 18.17 -18.04
CA VAL A 400 -4.49 17.42 -17.09
C VAL A 400 -4.05 15.97 -17.07
N PHE A 401 -4.19 15.34 -15.91
CA PHE A 401 -4.01 13.90 -15.77
C PHE A 401 -5.31 13.19 -16.19
N ASN A 402 -5.15 12.19 -17.04
CA ASN A 402 -6.22 11.27 -17.39
C ASN A 402 -5.73 9.87 -17.04
N PRO A 403 -6.30 9.25 -15.98
CA PRO A 403 -5.89 7.91 -15.59
C PRO A 403 -5.99 6.90 -16.74
N PRO A 404 -5.09 5.93 -16.81
CA PRO A 404 -5.16 4.85 -17.77
C PRO A 404 -6.49 4.09 -17.69
N VAL A 405 -6.94 3.54 -18.82
CA VAL A 405 -8.07 2.59 -18.84
C VAL A 405 -7.59 1.27 -18.28
N GLU A 406 -8.20 0.80 -17.20
CA GLU A 406 -7.80 -0.47 -16.58
C GLU A 406 -8.95 -1.11 -15.80
N PHE A 407 -8.80 -2.42 -15.55
CA PHE A 407 -9.67 -3.14 -14.63
C PHE A 407 -9.18 -2.90 -13.20
N CYS A 408 -9.99 -2.21 -12.41
CA CYS A 408 -9.80 -2.09 -10.96
C CYS A 408 -10.71 -3.12 -10.29
N LEU A 409 -10.13 -4.12 -9.64
CA LEU A 409 -10.87 -5.30 -9.20
C LEU A 409 -10.60 -5.61 -7.73
N GLY A 410 -11.57 -6.25 -7.10
CA GLY A 410 -11.37 -7.12 -5.96
C GLY A 410 -11.31 -8.59 -6.41
N PRO A 411 -11.15 -9.52 -5.44
CA PRO A 411 -11.20 -10.94 -5.72
C PRO A 411 -12.53 -11.31 -6.37
N LEU A 412 -12.48 -12.27 -7.30
CA LEU A 412 -13.69 -12.80 -7.93
C LEU A 412 -14.60 -13.44 -6.87
N PRO A 413 -15.92 -13.39 -7.06
CA PRO A 413 -16.84 -13.94 -6.07
C PRO A 413 -16.67 -15.45 -5.97
N GLN A 414 -16.75 -15.97 -4.75
CA GLN A 414 -16.92 -17.40 -4.55
C GLN A 414 -18.35 -17.80 -4.95
N MET A 415 -18.45 -18.59 -6.00
CA MET A 415 -19.72 -19.01 -6.55
C MET A 415 -20.04 -20.47 -6.15
N GLU A 416 -21.29 -20.72 -5.75
CA GLU A 416 -21.79 -22.06 -5.42
C GLU A 416 -23.06 -22.34 -6.23
N THR A 417 -23.22 -23.57 -6.69
CA THR A 417 -24.42 -23.99 -7.42
C THR A 417 -25.69 -23.73 -6.61
N GLY A 418 -26.69 -23.12 -7.23
CA GLY A 418 -27.96 -22.80 -6.61
C GLY A 418 -27.94 -21.54 -5.73
N LYS A 419 -26.82 -20.86 -5.55
CA LYS A 419 -26.77 -19.62 -4.81
C LYS A 419 -26.71 -18.41 -5.75
N PRO A 420 -27.39 -17.29 -5.42
CA PRO A 420 -27.35 -16.10 -6.26
C PRO A 420 -25.97 -15.44 -6.25
N VAL A 421 -25.53 -15.01 -7.42
CA VAL A 421 -24.33 -14.23 -7.67
C VAL A 421 -24.75 -12.80 -8.01
N ASP A 422 -24.12 -11.83 -7.38
CA ASP A 422 -24.24 -10.41 -7.68
C ASP A 422 -22.85 -9.78 -7.51
N TYR A 423 -22.10 -9.67 -8.62
CA TYR A 423 -20.73 -9.15 -8.60
C TYR A 423 -20.55 -8.06 -9.65
N ASN A 424 -19.95 -6.96 -9.22
CA ASN A 424 -19.60 -5.87 -10.11
C ASN A 424 -18.10 -5.92 -10.46
N PHE A 425 -17.81 -5.95 -11.74
CA PHE A 425 -16.48 -5.62 -12.23
C PHE A 425 -16.37 -4.09 -12.25
N TYR A 426 -15.40 -3.55 -11.56
CA TYR A 426 -15.24 -2.11 -11.46
C TYR A 426 -14.19 -1.62 -12.44
N THR A 427 -14.38 -0.38 -12.83
CA THR A 427 -13.40 0.47 -13.48
C THR A 427 -13.20 1.68 -12.60
N GLU A 428 -12.20 2.46 -12.93
CA GLU A 428 -11.96 3.72 -12.27
C GLU A 428 -13.25 4.56 -12.18
N ALA A 429 -13.54 5.04 -10.98
CA ALA A 429 -14.77 5.76 -10.67
C ALA A 429 -15.05 6.89 -11.67
N ASN A 430 -16.33 6.99 -12.10
CA ASN A 430 -16.91 8.01 -12.97
C ASN A 430 -16.57 7.99 -14.47
N LYS A 431 -15.89 6.98 -15.00
CA LYS A 431 -15.77 6.82 -16.45
C LYS A 431 -16.81 5.81 -16.95
N VAL A 432 -17.56 6.20 -17.95
CA VAL A 432 -18.48 5.30 -18.65
C VAL A 432 -17.66 4.46 -19.63
N TYR A 433 -17.58 3.17 -19.36
CA TYR A 433 -16.95 2.23 -20.27
C TYR A 433 -18.00 1.33 -20.89
N ASN A 434 -17.77 0.97 -22.15
CA ASN A 434 -18.50 -0.10 -22.82
C ASN A 434 -17.87 -1.44 -22.42
N TRP A 435 -18.63 -2.25 -21.72
CA TRP A 435 -18.25 -3.59 -21.33
C TRP A 435 -18.73 -4.59 -22.36
N SER A 436 -17.88 -5.55 -22.73
CA SER A 436 -18.25 -6.66 -23.58
C SER A 436 -17.55 -7.96 -23.18
N LEU A 437 -18.31 -9.04 -23.17
CA LEU A 437 -17.78 -10.41 -23.15
C LEU A 437 -17.39 -10.74 -24.59
N ILE A 438 -16.09 -10.90 -24.83
CA ILE A 438 -15.56 -11.06 -26.21
C ILE A 438 -15.08 -12.48 -26.51
N ALA A 439 -14.88 -13.31 -25.46
CA ALA A 439 -14.55 -14.72 -25.61
C ALA A 439 -14.97 -15.52 -24.38
N GLY A 440 -15.13 -16.84 -24.56
CA GLY A 440 -15.54 -17.77 -23.50
C GLY A 440 -17.05 -17.86 -23.32
N THR A 441 -17.45 -18.72 -22.40
CA THR A 441 -18.85 -18.95 -22.04
C THR A 441 -19.03 -18.81 -20.55
N LEU A 442 -20.06 -18.06 -20.15
CA LEU A 442 -20.42 -17.95 -18.74
C LEU A 442 -20.91 -19.29 -18.19
N PRO A 443 -20.70 -19.57 -16.88
CA PRO A 443 -21.39 -20.67 -16.22
C PRO A 443 -22.89 -20.60 -16.44
N GLU A 444 -23.51 -21.77 -16.66
CA GLU A 444 -24.96 -21.84 -16.90
C GLU A 444 -25.75 -21.19 -15.75
N GLY A 445 -26.70 -20.33 -16.11
CA GLY A 445 -27.51 -19.56 -15.15
C GLY A 445 -26.94 -18.20 -14.76
N LEU A 446 -25.74 -17.83 -15.23
CA LEU A 446 -25.18 -16.52 -15.06
C LEU A 446 -25.33 -15.64 -16.30
N THR A 447 -25.43 -14.34 -16.08
CA THR A 447 -25.49 -13.32 -17.14
C THR A 447 -24.49 -12.20 -16.82
N PHE A 448 -23.91 -11.60 -17.87
CA PHE A 448 -23.01 -10.44 -17.73
C PHE A 448 -23.58 -9.25 -18.50
N THR A 449 -23.80 -8.13 -17.81
CA THR A 449 -24.36 -6.93 -18.41
C THR A 449 -23.73 -5.69 -17.79
N LYS A 450 -23.15 -4.80 -18.62
CA LYS A 450 -22.59 -3.51 -18.19
C LYS A 450 -21.62 -3.61 -16.99
N GLY A 451 -20.71 -4.59 -17.02
CA GLY A 451 -19.76 -4.83 -15.94
C GLY A 451 -20.29 -5.60 -14.74
N LYS A 452 -21.54 -6.08 -14.78
CA LYS A 452 -22.15 -6.82 -13.69
C LYS A 452 -22.39 -8.28 -14.07
N LEU A 453 -21.94 -9.20 -13.22
CA LEU A 453 -22.20 -10.63 -13.29
C LEU A 453 -23.31 -10.98 -12.30
N THR A 454 -24.43 -11.51 -12.80
CA THR A 454 -25.61 -11.84 -11.97
C THR A 454 -26.22 -13.15 -12.38
N GLY A 455 -26.98 -13.76 -11.48
CA GLY A 455 -27.74 -14.97 -11.74
C GLY A 455 -27.55 -16.08 -10.69
N ILE A 456 -28.00 -17.28 -10.99
CA ILE A 456 -27.85 -18.45 -10.13
C ILE A 456 -27.18 -19.55 -10.96
N PRO A 457 -25.89 -19.88 -10.66
CA PRO A 457 -25.19 -20.91 -11.42
C PRO A 457 -25.81 -22.30 -11.16
N LYS A 458 -25.97 -23.07 -12.23
CA LYS A 458 -26.65 -24.38 -12.20
C LYS A 458 -25.68 -25.55 -12.12
N THR A 459 -24.47 -25.38 -12.65
CA THR A 459 -23.46 -26.45 -12.74
C THR A 459 -22.14 -25.97 -12.14
N SER A 460 -21.43 -26.86 -11.45
CA SER A 460 -20.06 -26.60 -10.97
C SER A 460 -19.04 -26.76 -12.09
N GLY A 461 -17.91 -26.09 -11.95
CA GLY A 461 -16.80 -26.17 -12.89
C GLY A 461 -16.11 -24.84 -13.14
N TYR A 462 -15.05 -24.86 -13.95
CA TYR A 462 -14.30 -23.72 -14.41
C TYR A 462 -14.82 -23.19 -15.74
N SER A 463 -14.93 -21.86 -15.84
CA SER A 463 -15.23 -21.16 -17.10
C SER A 463 -14.21 -20.05 -17.28
N LYS A 464 -13.48 -20.08 -18.39
CA LYS A 464 -12.61 -18.97 -18.79
C LYS A 464 -13.38 -18.02 -19.69
N ILE A 465 -13.41 -16.74 -19.32
CA ILE A 465 -14.04 -15.67 -20.10
C ILE A 465 -13.03 -14.56 -20.35
N THR A 466 -13.22 -13.81 -21.45
CA THR A 466 -12.46 -12.59 -21.74
C THR A 466 -13.41 -11.40 -21.76
N LEU A 467 -13.19 -10.44 -20.87
CA LEU A 467 -13.92 -9.18 -20.85
C LEU A 467 -13.10 -8.08 -21.50
N ARG A 468 -13.78 -7.16 -22.18
CA ARG A 468 -13.18 -5.97 -22.80
C ARG A 468 -13.82 -4.71 -22.24
N LEU A 469 -12.95 -3.72 -21.95
CA LEU A 469 -13.30 -2.34 -21.66
C LEU A 469 -12.97 -1.46 -22.86
N ASP A 470 -13.88 -0.54 -23.18
CA ASP A 470 -13.73 0.41 -24.28
C ASP A 470 -14.32 1.76 -23.88
N ASN A 471 -13.53 2.85 -23.93
CA ASN A 471 -13.98 4.22 -23.68
C ASN A 471 -14.10 5.06 -24.97
N GLY A 472 -14.02 4.40 -26.12
CA GLY A 472 -14.03 5.05 -27.42
C GLY A 472 -12.65 5.45 -27.94
N LYS A 473 -11.68 5.66 -27.05
CA LYS A 473 -10.29 5.99 -27.39
C LYS A 473 -9.36 4.80 -27.15
N ASP A 474 -9.47 4.21 -25.97
CA ASP A 474 -8.61 3.14 -25.51
C ASP A 474 -9.43 1.86 -25.28
N ARG A 475 -8.80 0.72 -25.55
CA ARG A 475 -9.39 -0.61 -25.39
C ARG A 475 -8.43 -1.52 -24.66
N ILE A 476 -8.92 -2.21 -23.65
CA ILE A 476 -8.20 -3.28 -22.98
C ILE A 476 -9.06 -4.51 -22.84
N ALA A 477 -8.43 -5.68 -22.84
CA ALA A 477 -9.08 -6.95 -22.58
C ALA A 477 -8.33 -7.74 -21.52
N ARG A 478 -9.08 -8.52 -20.73
CA ARG A 478 -8.51 -9.37 -19.68
C ARG A 478 -9.29 -10.68 -19.58
N ASP A 479 -8.54 -11.75 -19.36
CA ASP A 479 -9.08 -13.07 -19.07
C ASP A 479 -9.45 -13.20 -17.60
N PHE A 480 -10.58 -13.86 -17.34
CA PHE A 480 -11.06 -14.21 -16.00
C PHE A 480 -11.40 -15.69 -15.94
N ASN A 481 -10.96 -16.34 -14.87
CA ASN A 481 -11.31 -17.72 -14.56
C ASN A 481 -12.40 -17.71 -13.50
N LEU A 482 -13.61 -18.10 -13.90
CA LEU A 482 -14.75 -18.22 -13.00
C LEU A 482 -14.84 -19.67 -12.51
N LEU A 483 -14.88 -19.85 -11.19
CA LEU A 483 -15.05 -21.16 -10.56
C LEU A 483 -16.39 -21.21 -9.83
N VAL A 484 -17.27 -22.11 -10.28
CA VAL A 484 -18.49 -22.47 -9.55
C VAL A 484 -18.25 -23.78 -8.80
N ARG A 485 -18.49 -23.77 -7.51
CA ARG A 485 -18.32 -24.91 -6.59
C ARG A 485 -19.66 -25.57 -6.33
N ASN A 486 -19.62 -26.83 -5.93
CA ASN A 486 -20.76 -27.50 -5.29
C ASN A 486 -20.90 -26.97 -3.84
N LYS A 487 -21.84 -27.52 -3.08
CA LYS A 487 -22.05 -27.17 -1.68
C LYS A 487 -20.83 -27.55 -0.83
N ASN A 488 -20.38 -26.62 0.01
CA ASN A 488 -19.35 -26.91 1.02
C ASN A 488 -19.92 -27.88 2.08
N ILE A 489 -19.31 -29.05 2.23
CA ILE A 489 -19.72 -30.09 3.20
C ILE A 489 -18.91 -30.05 4.52
N ALA A 490 -17.87 -29.22 4.63
CA ALA A 490 -17.08 -29.12 5.87
C ALA A 490 -17.92 -28.81 7.12
N PRO A 491 -18.94 -27.91 7.08
CA PRO A 491 -19.81 -27.67 8.23
C PRO A 491 -20.64 -28.88 8.71
N SER A 492 -20.78 -29.93 7.87
CA SER A 492 -21.46 -31.16 8.24
C SER A 492 -20.55 -32.22 8.88
N ALA A 493 -19.27 -31.92 9.04
CA ALA A 493 -18.33 -32.86 9.64
C ALA A 493 -18.63 -33.13 11.12
N ASP A 494 -18.51 -34.41 11.51
CA ASP A 494 -18.67 -34.81 12.91
C ASP A 494 -17.43 -34.49 13.75
N THR A 495 -16.25 -34.42 13.12
CA THR A 495 -14.99 -34.14 13.81
C THR A 495 -14.08 -33.25 12.96
N ILE A 496 -13.38 -32.33 13.63
CA ILE A 496 -12.27 -31.58 13.07
C ILE A 496 -10.97 -32.26 13.46
N LEU A 497 -10.09 -32.45 12.52
CA LEU A 497 -8.78 -33.09 12.65
C LEU A 497 -7.68 -32.02 12.58
N ALA A 498 -6.82 -31.96 13.59
CA ALA A 498 -5.66 -31.07 13.59
C ALA A 498 -4.59 -31.55 14.59
N ASN A 499 -3.32 -31.23 14.34
CA ASN A 499 -2.23 -31.49 15.30
C ASN A 499 -2.39 -30.66 16.57
N VAL A 500 -2.76 -29.40 16.41
CA VAL A 500 -3.00 -28.46 17.48
C VAL A 500 -4.46 -28.05 17.44
N ARG A 501 -5.14 -28.13 18.55
CA ARG A 501 -6.57 -27.79 18.66
C ARG A 501 -6.83 -26.51 19.44
N GLN A 502 -5.84 -26.02 20.16
CA GLN A 502 -5.97 -24.86 21.02
C GLN A 502 -4.69 -24.03 20.99
N LEU A 503 -4.85 -22.72 20.83
CA LEU A 503 -3.73 -21.80 20.86
C LEU A 503 -3.16 -21.59 22.24
N ASN A 504 -1.83 -21.44 22.32
CA ASN A 504 -1.17 -20.93 23.51
C ASN A 504 -1.09 -19.39 23.43
N GLU A 505 -1.93 -18.70 24.19
CA GLU A 505 -2.03 -17.23 24.19
C GLU A 505 -0.69 -16.53 24.50
N LYS A 506 0.19 -17.15 25.30
CA LYS A 506 1.50 -16.57 25.63
C LYS A 506 2.45 -16.52 24.41
N VAL A 507 2.25 -17.38 23.44
CA VAL A 507 3.06 -17.38 22.21
C VAL A 507 2.52 -16.37 21.20
N LEU A 508 1.21 -16.11 21.21
CA LEU A 508 0.57 -15.11 20.36
C LEU A 508 0.97 -13.67 20.67
N ASP A 509 1.40 -13.39 21.89
CA ASP A 509 1.87 -12.04 22.25
C ASP A 509 3.05 -11.55 21.41
N SER A 510 3.72 -12.45 20.68
CA SER A 510 4.83 -12.14 19.79
C SER A 510 4.46 -12.11 18.30
N CYS A 511 3.25 -12.53 17.92
CA CYS A 511 2.82 -12.68 16.51
C CYS A 511 1.82 -11.59 16.05
N TRP A 512 1.71 -10.49 16.75
CA TRP A 512 0.61 -9.53 16.61
C TRP A 512 0.82 -8.39 15.60
N TYR A 513 1.88 -8.46 14.81
CA TYR A 513 2.35 -7.31 14.04
C TYR A 513 1.39 -6.81 12.95
N THR A 514 0.56 -7.66 12.36
CA THR A 514 -0.13 -7.27 11.11
C THR A 514 -1.58 -6.81 11.30
N PHE A 515 -2.37 -7.47 12.16
CA PHE A 515 -3.82 -7.19 12.24
C PHE A 515 -4.38 -7.10 13.68
N GLY A 516 -3.51 -7.11 14.68
CA GLY A 516 -3.90 -7.04 16.08
C GLY A 516 -4.46 -8.36 16.66
N LYS A 517 -4.48 -8.45 17.97
CA LYS A 517 -4.91 -9.65 18.74
C LYS A 517 -6.35 -10.08 18.47
N SER A 518 -7.20 -9.17 18.00
CA SER A 518 -8.62 -9.45 17.75
C SER A 518 -8.88 -10.41 16.59
N MET A 519 -7.92 -10.61 15.71
CA MET A 519 -8.04 -11.52 14.56
C MET A 519 -7.94 -12.99 14.96
N TYR A 520 -7.31 -13.30 16.08
CA TYR A 520 -6.96 -14.68 16.44
C TYR A 520 -8.10 -15.41 17.13
N ALA A 521 -8.35 -16.64 16.66
CA ALA A 521 -9.27 -17.57 17.28
C ALA A 521 -8.58 -18.42 18.34
N LYS A 522 -9.30 -18.74 19.43
CA LYS A 522 -8.75 -19.54 20.54
C LYS A 522 -8.61 -21.03 20.23
N ASN A 523 -9.39 -21.54 19.28
CA ASN A 523 -9.33 -22.95 18.90
C ASN A 523 -9.59 -23.16 17.42
N VAL A 524 -9.34 -24.38 16.95
CA VAL A 524 -9.40 -24.75 15.53
C VAL A 524 -10.83 -24.85 14.97
N ASN A 525 -11.87 -24.74 15.80
CA ASN A 525 -13.26 -24.88 15.33
C ASN A 525 -13.68 -23.79 14.33
N VAL A 526 -12.91 -22.72 14.23
CA VAL A 526 -13.16 -21.64 13.26
C VAL A 526 -12.93 -22.06 11.81
N ILE A 527 -12.18 -23.12 11.55
CA ILE A 527 -11.81 -23.50 10.16
C ILE A 527 -12.97 -24.03 9.31
N ASN A 528 -14.20 -24.15 9.85
CA ASN A 528 -15.40 -24.51 9.12
C ASN A 528 -16.61 -23.63 9.47
N ASP A 529 -16.40 -22.41 9.92
CA ASP A 529 -17.47 -21.47 10.29
C ASP A 529 -17.92 -20.56 9.10
N GLY A 530 -17.32 -20.71 7.95
CA GLY A 530 -17.60 -19.95 6.72
C GLY A 530 -16.99 -18.56 6.70
N LYS A 531 -16.10 -18.21 7.65
CA LYS A 531 -15.43 -16.91 7.70
C LYS A 531 -14.00 -17.04 7.22
N THR A 532 -13.68 -16.35 6.17
CA THR A 532 -12.33 -16.33 5.59
C THR A 532 -11.48 -15.16 6.07
N THR A 533 -12.10 -14.16 6.72
CA THR A 533 -11.42 -12.96 7.26
C THR A 533 -12.17 -12.45 8.49
N GLY A 534 -11.55 -11.53 9.23
CA GLY A 534 -12.20 -10.77 10.30
C GLY A 534 -11.80 -11.20 11.72
N ALA A 535 -12.34 -10.51 12.70
CA ALA A 535 -12.02 -10.74 14.11
C ALA A 535 -12.34 -12.17 14.54
N GLY A 536 -11.39 -12.83 15.19
CA GLY A 536 -11.54 -14.18 15.71
C GLY A 536 -11.60 -15.28 14.64
N SER A 537 -11.21 -15.00 13.38
CA SER A 537 -11.26 -15.97 12.31
C SER A 537 -9.96 -16.74 12.08
N VAL A 538 -8.83 -16.28 12.58
CA VAL A 538 -7.51 -16.87 12.28
C VAL A 538 -7.09 -17.83 13.37
N PHE A 539 -6.86 -19.09 13.01
CA PHE A 539 -6.24 -20.08 13.87
C PHE A 539 -4.77 -20.29 13.49
N TYR A 540 -3.90 -20.32 14.50
CA TYR A 540 -2.49 -20.66 14.37
C TYR A 540 -2.19 -22.00 15.04
N SER A 541 -1.40 -22.85 14.38
CA SER A 541 -1.02 -24.16 14.93
C SER A 541 0.11 -24.12 15.96
N LEU A 542 0.38 -22.98 16.58
CA LEU A 542 1.46 -22.82 17.55
C LEU A 542 1.29 -23.73 18.77
N ALA A 543 2.25 -24.64 18.94
CA ALA A 543 2.36 -25.43 20.17
C ALA A 543 3.19 -24.70 21.22
N ALA A 544 2.84 -24.91 22.50
CA ALA A 544 3.65 -24.43 23.60
C ALA A 544 5.04 -25.07 23.59
N LYS A 545 6.07 -24.24 23.84
CA LYS A 545 7.48 -24.60 24.13
C LYS A 545 7.95 -25.96 23.62
N SER A 546 8.86 -25.98 22.68
CA SER A 546 9.58 -27.16 22.17
C SER A 546 8.82 -28.22 21.34
N LYS A 547 7.52 -28.14 21.22
CA LYS A 547 6.68 -29.02 20.39
C LYS A 547 6.08 -28.25 19.21
N ILE A 548 6.94 -27.63 18.43
CA ILE A 548 6.51 -26.99 17.18
C ILE A 548 6.32 -28.13 16.18
N PRO A 549 5.09 -28.34 15.64
CA PRO A 549 4.90 -29.34 14.62
C PRO A 549 5.73 -28.91 13.39
N LYS A 550 6.62 -29.79 12.91
CA LYS A 550 7.30 -29.62 11.63
C LYS A 550 6.34 -29.92 10.48
N VAL A 551 5.41 -30.84 10.74
CA VAL A 551 4.35 -31.25 9.82
C VAL A 551 3.02 -30.93 10.48
N ASP A 552 2.22 -30.12 9.82
CA ASP A 552 0.88 -29.76 10.25
C ASP A 552 -0.19 -30.47 9.40
N TYR A 553 -1.36 -30.67 9.99
CA TYR A 553 -2.53 -31.13 9.25
C TYR A 553 -3.81 -30.51 9.77
N TYR A 554 -4.77 -30.33 8.86
CA TYR A 554 -6.15 -29.95 9.11
C TYR A 554 -7.07 -30.78 8.27
N GLY A 555 -8.23 -31.15 8.80
CA GLY A 555 -9.19 -31.95 8.06
C GLY A 555 -10.46 -32.27 8.84
N TYR A 556 -11.22 -33.21 8.30
CA TYR A 556 -12.54 -33.54 8.80
C TYR A 556 -12.78 -35.04 8.77
N GLY A 557 -13.67 -35.48 9.67
CA GLY A 557 -14.22 -36.83 9.69
C GLY A 557 -15.73 -36.82 9.76
N TRP A 558 -16.34 -37.76 9.06
CA TRP A 558 -17.79 -37.99 9.00
C TRP A 558 -18.14 -39.43 9.39
N LYS A 559 -19.31 -39.62 9.96
CA LYS A 559 -19.84 -40.96 10.26
C LYS A 559 -20.12 -41.79 9.00
N THR A 560 -20.54 -41.12 7.94
CA THR A 560 -20.83 -41.71 6.64
C THR A 560 -19.81 -41.28 5.60
N PRO A 561 -19.44 -42.15 4.62
CA PRO A 561 -18.57 -41.77 3.54
C PRO A 561 -19.10 -40.57 2.76
N GLN A 562 -18.19 -39.69 2.37
CA GLN A 562 -18.44 -38.50 1.55
C GLN A 562 -17.66 -38.63 0.23
N LYS A 563 -18.27 -38.21 -0.87
CA LYS A 563 -17.58 -38.05 -2.15
C LYS A 563 -16.94 -36.69 -2.17
N ILE A 564 -15.62 -36.61 -2.42
CA ILE A 564 -14.85 -35.40 -2.35
C ILE A 564 -13.92 -35.31 -3.55
N SER A 565 -13.88 -34.17 -4.23
CA SER A 565 -12.99 -33.92 -5.38
C SER A 565 -12.19 -32.62 -5.26
N MET A 566 -12.51 -31.77 -4.24
CA MET A 566 -11.86 -30.47 -4.08
C MET A 566 -11.85 -30.05 -2.62
N LEU A 567 -10.74 -29.44 -2.21
CA LEU A 567 -10.60 -28.70 -0.96
C LEU A 567 -10.24 -27.24 -1.28
N ALA A 568 -10.68 -26.31 -0.44
CA ALA A 568 -10.23 -24.93 -0.50
C ALA A 568 -9.67 -24.53 0.87
N LEU A 569 -8.38 -24.31 0.90
CA LEU A 569 -7.65 -23.83 2.08
C LEU A 569 -7.53 -22.31 2.02
N HIS A 570 -8.15 -21.61 2.97
CA HIS A 570 -7.89 -20.20 3.20
C HIS A 570 -6.86 -20.04 4.33
N THR A 571 -5.71 -19.48 3.98
CA THR A 571 -4.69 -19.16 4.99
C THR A 571 -5.18 -18.04 5.91
N GLY A 572 -4.54 -17.92 7.06
CA GLY A 572 -4.73 -16.77 7.94
C GLY A 572 -3.71 -15.67 7.69
N CYS A 573 -3.40 -14.92 8.73
CA CYS A 573 -2.31 -13.96 8.73
C CYS A 573 -0.98 -14.71 8.65
N LEU A 574 -0.09 -14.23 7.82
CA LEU A 574 1.25 -14.78 7.67
C LEU A 574 2.23 -13.82 8.32
N GLU A 575 3.13 -14.38 9.10
CA GLU A 575 4.10 -13.62 9.85
C GLU A 575 5.50 -13.86 9.29
N GLU A 576 6.43 -12.98 9.60
CA GLU A 576 7.83 -13.07 9.17
C GLU A 576 8.45 -14.46 9.42
N PHE A 577 7.95 -15.19 10.41
CA PHE A 577 8.53 -16.45 10.90
C PHE A 577 7.63 -17.67 10.71
N GLY A 578 6.52 -17.57 10.01
CA GLY A 578 5.66 -18.71 9.74
C GLY A 578 4.23 -18.32 9.36
N GLY A 579 3.35 -19.31 9.33
CA GLY A 579 1.94 -19.13 9.04
C GLY A 579 1.46 -19.82 7.77
N TRP A 580 2.35 -20.50 7.01
CA TRP A 580 1.98 -21.17 5.76
C TRP A 580 2.62 -22.55 5.59
N PHE A 581 2.10 -23.31 4.65
CA PHE A 581 2.67 -24.57 4.19
C PHE A 581 3.73 -24.33 3.12
N THR A 582 4.90 -24.93 3.26
CA THR A 582 5.94 -25.00 2.23
C THR A 582 5.80 -26.20 1.31
N SER A 583 5.15 -27.27 1.83
CA SER A 583 4.68 -28.41 1.06
C SER A 583 3.29 -28.79 1.55
N LEU A 584 2.45 -29.35 0.67
CA LEU A 584 1.11 -29.77 1.03
C LEU A 584 0.67 -30.96 0.19
N ASN A 585 0.11 -31.97 0.88
CA ASN A 585 -0.54 -33.11 0.28
C ASN A 585 -1.95 -33.27 0.86
N VAL A 586 -2.79 -34.07 0.18
CA VAL A 586 -4.08 -34.50 0.67
C VAL A 586 -3.99 -35.97 1.03
N GLN A 587 -4.57 -36.33 2.17
CA GLN A 587 -4.71 -37.73 2.58
C GLN A 587 -6.18 -38.02 2.90
N TYR A 588 -6.62 -39.21 2.57
CA TYR A 588 -7.94 -39.71 2.91
C TYR A 588 -7.84 -40.99 3.71
N MET A 589 -8.86 -41.32 4.50
CA MET A 589 -8.98 -42.58 5.24
C MET A 589 -9.53 -43.65 4.30
N ASN A 590 -8.72 -44.68 4.03
CA ASN A 590 -9.18 -45.82 3.24
C ASN A 590 -10.09 -46.75 4.06
N GLU A 591 -10.66 -47.76 3.41
CA GLU A 591 -11.56 -48.72 4.05
C GLU A 591 -10.92 -49.53 5.20
N ALA A 592 -9.59 -49.71 5.15
CA ALA A 592 -8.81 -50.33 6.22
C ALA A 592 -8.52 -49.41 7.40
N GLY A 593 -9.00 -48.16 7.37
CA GLY A 593 -8.76 -47.18 8.43
C GLY A 593 -7.35 -46.56 8.42
N GLN A 594 -6.67 -46.58 7.28
CA GLN A 594 -5.32 -46.07 7.10
C GLN A 594 -5.35 -44.79 6.29
N TRP A 595 -4.47 -43.81 6.66
CA TRP A 595 -4.28 -42.60 5.88
C TRP A 595 -3.49 -42.88 4.60
N THR A 596 -4.14 -42.62 3.47
CA THR A 596 -3.60 -42.86 2.12
C THR A 596 -3.48 -41.55 1.38
N PRO A 597 -2.33 -41.24 0.73
CA PRO A 597 -2.18 -40.04 -0.08
C PRO A 597 -3.16 -40.06 -1.27
N VAL A 598 -3.71 -38.89 -1.60
CA VAL A 598 -4.42 -38.66 -2.84
C VAL A 598 -3.43 -38.50 -3.98
N GLU A 599 -3.58 -39.23 -5.05
CA GLU A 599 -2.73 -39.12 -6.22
C GLU A 599 -3.11 -37.90 -7.08
N LYS A 600 -2.08 -37.25 -7.68
CA LYS A 600 -2.26 -36.18 -8.69
C LYS A 600 -3.14 -35.04 -8.22
N ILE A 601 -2.75 -34.38 -7.15
CA ILE A 601 -3.38 -33.13 -6.72
C ILE A 601 -2.90 -31.94 -7.58
N SER A 602 -3.81 -31.00 -7.85
CA SER A 602 -3.51 -29.68 -8.44
C SER A 602 -3.79 -28.61 -7.41
N ILE A 603 -2.88 -27.68 -7.20
CA ILE A 603 -3.01 -26.56 -6.24
C ILE A 603 -2.93 -25.24 -7.00
N ILE A 604 -3.97 -24.41 -6.88
CA ILE A 604 -4.06 -23.10 -7.54
C ILE A 604 -4.46 -22.04 -6.49
N PRO A 605 -3.70 -20.93 -6.35
CA PRO A 605 -2.35 -20.70 -6.93
C PRO A 605 -1.31 -21.71 -6.40
N PRO A 606 -0.11 -21.80 -7.00
CA PRO A 606 0.96 -22.64 -6.47
C PRO A 606 1.35 -22.16 -5.06
N LEU A 607 1.80 -23.10 -4.22
CA LEU A 607 2.31 -22.76 -2.90
C LEU A 607 3.53 -21.83 -3.01
N PRO A 608 3.73 -20.97 -2.01
CA PRO A 608 4.89 -20.07 -1.98
C PRO A 608 6.21 -20.83 -2.02
N SER A 609 7.20 -20.29 -2.73
CA SER A 609 8.57 -20.80 -2.69
C SER A 609 9.15 -20.72 -1.27
N THR A 610 9.97 -21.70 -0.91
CA THR A 610 10.70 -21.70 0.37
C THR A 610 11.73 -20.58 0.48
N ASP A 611 12.14 -20.00 -0.66
CA ASP A 611 13.17 -18.95 -0.74
C ASP A 611 12.61 -17.55 -0.45
N ILE A 612 11.28 -17.40 -0.38
CA ILE A 612 10.66 -16.14 -0.03
C ILE A 612 10.66 -15.98 1.48
N VAL A 613 11.61 -15.23 1.99
CA VAL A 613 11.86 -15.04 3.43
C VAL A 613 10.83 -14.14 4.09
N PHE A 614 10.17 -13.24 3.34
CA PHE A 614 9.30 -12.21 3.89
C PHE A 614 7.99 -12.13 3.12
N PHE A 615 6.92 -11.80 3.81
CA PHE A 615 5.59 -11.49 3.32
C PHE A 615 5.01 -12.46 2.27
N GLN A 616 4.39 -13.50 2.78
CA GLN A 616 3.43 -14.23 1.98
C GLN A 616 2.08 -13.51 1.98
N PRO A 617 1.28 -13.64 0.92
CA PRO A 617 -0.07 -13.09 0.91
C PRO A 617 -0.88 -13.64 2.08
N HIS A 618 -1.51 -12.74 2.84
CA HIS A 618 -2.45 -13.14 3.89
C HIS A 618 -3.77 -13.62 3.28
N PHE A 619 -4.46 -14.52 3.96
CA PHE A 619 -5.82 -14.97 3.59
C PHE A 619 -5.97 -15.51 2.17
N VAL A 620 -4.94 -16.07 1.59
CA VAL A 620 -4.99 -16.65 0.24
C VAL A 620 -5.83 -17.92 0.24
N GLU A 621 -6.69 -18.05 -0.76
CA GLU A 621 -7.37 -19.29 -1.05
C GLU A 621 -6.49 -20.17 -1.95
N TYR A 622 -6.18 -21.37 -1.49
CA TYR A 622 -5.58 -22.43 -2.28
C TYR A 622 -6.64 -23.46 -2.63
N VAL A 623 -7.02 -23.53 -3.91
CA VAL A 623 -7.94 -24.55 -4.43
C VAL A 623 -7.14 -25.80 -4.74
N ILE A 624 -7.48 -26.92 -4.09
CA ILE A 624 -6.79 -28.19 -4.21
C ILE A 624 -7.76 -29.19 -4.86
N SER A 625 -7.52 -29.54 -6.11
CA SER A 625 -8.38 -30.40 -6.92
C SER A 625 -7.74 -31.77 -7.16
N PHE A 626 -8.56 -32.82 -7.22
CA PHE A 626 -8.14 -34.19 -7.45
C PHE A 626 -9.30 -35.04 -7.97
N ALA A 627 -9.01 -36.29 -8.41
CA ALA A 627 -10.06 -37.21 -8.80
C ALA A 627 -10.98 -37.54 -7.62
N THR A 628 -12.29 -37.64 -7.87
CA THR A 628 -13.28 -37.92 -6.82
C THR A 628 -12.91 -39.18 -6.02
N ILE A 629 -12.86 -39.05 -4.72
CA ILE A 629 -12.67 -40.14 -3.76
C ILE A 629 -13.90 -40.26 -2.86
N GLU A 630 -14.16 -41.45 -2.35
CA GLU A 630 -15.20 -41.70 -1.37
C GLU A 630 -14.54 -42.11 -0.05
N THR A 631 -14.76 -41.32 1.03
CA THR A 631 -14.05 -41.52 2.29
C THR A 631 -14.85 -41.01 3.48
N LYS A 632 -14.55 -41.55 4.67
CA LYS A 632 -15.05 -41.01 5.95
C LYS A 632 -14.19 -39.94 6.56
N ALA A 633 -12.94 -39.74 6.10
CA ALA A 633 -12.10 -38.70 6.62
C ALA A 633 -11.08 -38.23 5.58
N ILE A 634 -10.85 -36.93 5.53
CA ILE A 634 -9.89 -36.28 4.64
C ILE A 634 -9.10 -35.21 5.42
N ARG A 635 -7.84 -35.04 5.07
CA ARG A 635 -7.01 -33.97 5.61
C ARG A 635 -6.03 -33.43 4.56
N ILE A 636 -5.71 -32.15 4.67
CA ILE A 636 -4.47 -31.59 4.15
C ILE A 636 -3.37 -31.85 5.16
N ILE A 637 -2.17 -32.13 4.69
CA ILE A 637 -1.00 -32.36 5.51
C ILE A 637 0.27 -31.84 4.80
N GLY A 638 1.15 -31.17 5.51
CA GLY A 638 2.36 -30.63 4.91
C GLY A 638 3.32 -30.01 5.89
N ASP A 639 4.45 -29.58 5.36
CA ASP A 639 5.50 -28.94 6.15
C ASP A 639 5.13 -27.50 6.43
N ALA A 640 5.08 -27.14 7.72
CA ALA A 640 4.97 -25.76 8.13
C ALA A 640 6.27 -25.01 7.85
N LYS A 641 6.20 -23.77 7.39
CA LYS A 641 7.38 -22.92 7.25
C LYS A 641 8.12 -22.81 8.58
N ILE A 642 9.38 -23.19 8.57
CA ILE A 642 10.30 -23.03 9.69
C ILE A 642 11.30 -21.95 9.31
N GLN A 643 11.52 -20.99 10.19
CA GLN A 643 12.54 -19.99 10.00
C GLN A 643 13.69 -20.21 10.99
N ASP A 644 14.91 -20.19 10.47
CA ASP A 644 16.14 -20.37 11.27
C ASP A 644 16.50 -19.11 12.09
N HIS A 645 15.74 -18.04 11.94
CA HIS A 645 15.98 -16.83 12.71
C HIS A 645 15.27 -16.86 14.04
N TRP A 646 16.04 -16.63 15.08
CA TRP A 646 15.53 -16.34 16.40
C TRP A 646 14.56 -15.17 16.35
N ASN A 647 13.33 -15.45 16.71
CA ASN A 647 12.45 -14.36 17.10
C ASN A 647 13.09 -13.64 18.29
N LYS A 648 13.56 -12.40 18.07
CA LYS A 648 14.27 -11.62 19.11
C LYS A 648 13.42 -11.38 20.38
N TYR A 649 12.11 -11.58 20.29
CA TYR A 649 11.18 -11.41 21.40
C TYR A 649 10.88 -12.71 22.14
N THR A 650 10.78 -13.84 21.46
CA THR A 650 10.41 -15.13 22.05
C THR A 650 11.56 -16.08 22.26
N LYS A 651 12.70 -15.85 21.60
CA LYS A 651 13.85 -16.74 21.61
C LYS A 651 13.50 -18.18 21.19
N GLN A 652 12.55 -18.40 20.31
CA GLN A 652 12.10 -19.70 19.85
C GLN A 652 12.16 -19.80 18.34
N VAL A 653 12.60 -20.96 17.84
CA VAL A 653 12.42 -21.35 16.43
C VAL A 653 10.93 -21.61 16.25
N SER A 654 10.30 -20.93 15.33
CA SER A 654 8.87 -21.08 15.04
C SER A 654 8.66 -21.74 13.70
N GLY A 655 7.88 -22.83 13.70
CA GLY A 655 7.30 -23.40 12.49
C GLY A 655 5.84 -23.61 12.77
N PHE A 656 4.97 -22.94 12.02
CA PHE A 656 3.54 -23.02 12.21
C PHE A 656 2.78 -22.67 10.93
N THR A 657 1.52 -23.10 10.88
CA THR A 657 0.57 -22.71 9.85
C THR A 657 -0.55 -21.88 10.44
N SER A 658 -1.19 -21.07 9.61
CA SER A 658 -2.39 -20.33 9.97
C SER A 658 -3.50 -20.63 8.97
N VAL A 659 -4.72 -20.80 9.48
CA VAL A 659 -5.89 -21.16 8.69
C VAL A 659 -7.10 -20.37 9.18
N THR A 660 -7.88 -19.84 8.24
CA THR A 660 -9.19 -19.26 8.56
C THR A 660 -10.31 -20.21 8.20
N GLU A 661 -10.20 -20.91 7.06
CA GLU A 661 -11.24 -21.82 6.60
C GLU A 661 -10.62 -22.98 5.80
N LEU A 662 -11.12 -24.17 5.98
CA LEU A 662 -10.85 -25.32 5.13
C LEU A 662 -12.19 -25.88 4.62
N SER A 663 -12.57 -25.47 3.43
CA SER A 663 -13.81 -25.94 2.80
C SER A 663 -13.60 -27.25 2.06
N VAL A 664 -14.65 -28.06 1.98
CA VAL A 664 -14.64 -29.38 1.32
C VAL A 664 -15.81 -29.49 0.33
N TYR A 665 -15.51 -29.92 -0.87
CA TYR A 665 -16.49 -29.96 -1.97
C TYR A 665 -16.50 -31.30 -2.67
N HIS A 666 -17.71 -31.63 -3.17
CA HIS A 666 -17.95 -32.80 -4.00
C HIS A 666 -17.44 -32.57 -5.42
#